data_3f55a17325a82b8f2f66dd4460260c96
#
_entry.id   3f55a17325a82b8f2f66dd4460260c96
#
_cell.length_a   1.000
_cell.length_b   1.000
_cell.length_c   1.000
_cell.angle_alpha   90.00
_cell.angle_beta   90.00
_cell.angle_gamma   90.00
#
_symmetry.space_group_name_H-M   'P 1'
#
loop_
_entity.id
_entity.type
_entity.pdbx_description
1 polymer ?
#
loop_
_entity_poly.entity_id
_entity_poly.type
_entity_poly.pdbx_seq_one_letter_code
_entity_poly.pdbx_strand_id
1 'polypeptide(L)'
;MHWSEIIADRIIKRNPNKEEYVCAAGISPSGSIHIGNFRDIATSYFVVRALIKKGKKAKLLFSWDEFDRMRKVPVNVAAIDSDMEKYIGCPYVDVKNPFDTEEKTYAEYFEHEFERSIVKFGINMDYRHQAEMYRSGKYTEHILHSLKKRGEIFDILASHRTQPVQEGEREAYYPVSIYCSECGKDTTKIVSLSDDCTQAEYTCACGHKGSFDFTKDFNCKLAWKIDWPMRWMYEGVDFEPGGKDHASPHGSYDTSKDIAKKIFGYEPPLFQGYEFIGIKGTTGKMSGSSGLNLTPETLLKIYEPEVILWLYSKTEPLKAFDFCFDDGILRQYFEFDKMYSAVKDGTANDAQKDIMYNTTVGDRELETVPMGLLVQLGSVVDFNVPMLETVFEKIGTPYKSEQFSARLDKAKYWLENCAPDQVNRLRAGRNWEVYETLNETQKAEIKSLFEYISAGGYDLDELNKKLYAIPKEINGEDLDEKALKTIQGAFFKNVYKLLIDKEKGPRLYLFLFAIDPQRYVGLLDFSYPKTEEEAKAEELAKVEDVVENEDKHVYGEADAFVPFKDEQVSIDAFEKLDLRVCEILKAQEIRKSHSCLKLTLDDGSGENRVIVSSIKSEYTCEQLVGKKIIVIANLEPARFAGVQSNGMLLAATNGACGCQVVFVPDCVPAGTQIK
;
A
#
# COMPACT_ATOMS: atom_id res chain seq x y z
N MET A 1 5.12 -29.50 -4.88
CA MET A 1 4.37 -29.43 -3.61
C MET A 1 4.49 -28.01 -3.07
N HIS A 2 3.39 -27.38 -2.79
CA HIS A 2 3.30 -26.01 -2.27
C HIS A 2 3.76 -25.95 -0.79
N TRP A 3 4.28 -24.81 -0.32
CA TRP A 3 4.77 -24.65 1.04
C TRP A 3 3.71 -24.93 2.11
N SER A 4 2.44 -24.57 1.87
CA SER A 4 1.33 -24.85 2.80
C SER A 4 1.04 -26.37 2.92
N GLU A 5 1.20 -27.11 1.84
CA GLU A 5 1.07 -28.58 1.83
C GLU A 5 2.15 -29.24 2.70
N ILE A 6 3.39 -28.72 2.64
CA ILE A 6 4.50 -29.21 3.48
C ILE A 6 4.20 -28.96 4.97
N ILE A 7 3.66 -27.79 5.30
CA ILE A 7 3.28 -27.47 6.68
C ILE A 7 2.13 -28.36 7.13
N ALA A 8 1.09 -28.55 6.30
CA ALA A 8 -0.04 -29.41 6.61
C ALA A 8 0.40 -30.86 6.88
N ASP A 9 1.33 -31.41 6.08
CA ASP A 9 1.88 -32.74 6.32
C ASP A 9 2.61 -32.84 7.66
N ARG A 10 3.36 -31.82 8.05
CA ARG A 10 4.03 -31.75 9.36
C ARG A 10 3.03 -31.72 10.52
N ILE A 11 1.94 -30.95 10.38
CA ILE A 11 0.85 -30.86 11.37
C ILE A 11 0.20 -32.23 11.53
N ILE A 12 -0.20 -32.89 10.42
CA ILE A 12 -0.84 -34.19 10.44
C ILE A 12 0.08 -35.25 11.04
N LYS A 13 1.36 -35.25 10.67
CA LYS A 13 2.36 -36.18 11.21
C LYS A 13 2.50 -36.06 12.72
N ARG A 14 2.38 -34.83 13.26
CA ARG A 14 2.51 -34.54 14.69
C ARG A 14 1.32 -35.04 15.50
N ASN A 15 0.10 -34.83 14.98
CA ASN A 15 -1.15 -35.19 15.64
C ASN A 15 -2.08 -35.97 14.69
N PRO A 16 -1.73 -37.21 14.27
CA PRO A 16 -2.41 -37.88 13.18
C PRO A 16 -3.88 -38.24 13.43
N ASN A 17 -4.26 -38.38 14.70
CA ASN A 17 -5.59 -38.74 15.16
C ASN A 17 -6.43 -37.59 15.68
N LYS A 18 -5.96 -36.34 15.52
CA LYS A 18 -6.74 -35.18 15.95
C LYS A 18 -7.99 -35.05 15.08
N GLU A 19 -9.13 -34.77 15.69
CA GLU A 19 -10.42 -34.67 15.00
C GLU A 19 -10.49 -33.41 14.14
N GLU A 20 -10.08 -32.26 14.70
CA GLU A 20 -10.06 -30.97 14.02
C GLU A 20 -8.77 -30.22 14.34
N TYR A 21 -8.09 -29.73 13.32
CA TYR A 21 -6.87 -28.94 13.43
C TYR A 21 -7.19 -27.46 13.54
N VAL A 22 -6.47 -26.75 14.42
CA VAL A 22 -6.64 -25.32 14.65
C VAL A 22 -5.41 -24.58 14.16
N CYS A 23 -5.59 -23.75 13.13
CA CYS A 23 -4.60 -22.77 12.69
C CYS A 23 -5.01 -21.39 13.22
N ALA A 24 -4.12 -20.73 13.93
CA ALA A 24 -4.42 -19.44 14.56
C ALA A 24 -3.82 -18.27 13.80
N ALA A 25 -4.41 -17.11 13.98
CA ALA A 25 -3.91 -15.79 13.66
C ALA A 25 -4.50 -14.79 14.65
N GLY A 26 -3.89 -13.61 14.82
CA GLY A 26 -4.44 -12.62 15.75
C GLY A 26 -3.85 -11.23 15.52
N ILE A 27 -4.66 -10.20 15.80
CA ILE A 27 -4.27 -8.81 15.61
C ILE A 27 -4.92 -7.94 16.68
N SER A 28 -4.19 -6.95 17.20
CA SER A 28 -4.76 -5.88 18.01
C SER A 28 -5.37 -4.80 17.12
N PRO A 29 -6.61 -4.32 17.34
CA PRO A 29 -7.25 -3.26 16.57
C PRO A 29 -6.69 -1.89 16.95
N SER A 30 -5.37 -1.74 16.81
CA SER A 30 -4.64 -0.51 17.16
C SER A 30 -4.77 0.61 16.12
N GLY A 31 -5.43 0.36 15.01
CA GLY A 31 -5.68 1.20 13.85
C GLY A 31 -6.14 0.31 12.69
N SER A 32 -6.35 0.89 11.51
CA SER A 32 -6.72 0.13 10.32
C SER A 32 -5.73 -1.01 10.04
N ILE A 33 -6.25 -2.19 9.79
CA ILE A 33 -5.44 -3.39 9.53
C ILE A 33 -4.84 -3.29 8.12
N HIS A 34 -3.52 -3.22 8.04
CA HIS A 34 -2.82 -3.09 6.76
C HIS A 34 -2.45 -4.45 6.14
N ILE A 35 -2.10 -4.44 4.85
CA ILE A 35 -1.76 -5.64 4.08
C ILE A 35 -0.62 -6.47 4.68
N GLY A 36 0.29 -5.85 5.43
CA GLY A 36 1.35 -6.56 6.15
C GLY A 36 0.79 -7.49 7.23
N ASN A 37 -0.24 -7.05 7.96
CA ASN A 37 -0.95 -7.87 8.94
C ASN A 37 -1.78 -8.97 8.25
N PHE A 38 -2.37 -8.67 7.07
CA PHE A 38 -3.12 -9.67 6.31
C PHE A 38 -2.28 -10.90 5.94
N ARG A 39 -0.94 -10.78 5.89
CA ARG A 39 -0.05 -11.93 5.65
C ARG A 39 -0.15 -12.99 6.73
N ASP A 40 -0.37 -12.62 7.97
CA ASP A 40 -0.59 -13.54 9.08
C ASP A 40 -1.77 -14.45 8.78
N ILE A 41 -2.91 -13.83 8.47
CA ILE A 41 -4.17 -14.50 8.17
C ILE A 41 -4.04 -15.37 6.91
N ALA A 42 -3.50 -14.81 5.82
CA ALA A 42 -3.34 -15.53 4.56
C ALA A 42 -2.46 -16.77 4.72
N THR A 43 -1.39 -16.69 5.54
CA THR A 43 -0.51 -17.83 5.81
C THR A 43 -1.26 -18.96 6.53
N SER A 44 -2.01 -18.64 7.57
CA SER A 44 -2.85 -19.62 8.29
C SER A 44 -3.96 -20.16 7.40
N TYR A 45 -4.63 -19.31 6.63
CA TYR A 45 -5.68 -19.69 5.71
C TYR A 45 -5.22 -20.73 4.68
N PHE A 46 -4.05 -20.54 4.07
CA PHE A 46 -3.52 -21.51 3.09
C PHE A 46 -3.14 -22.85 3.73
N VAL A 47 -2.71 -22.85 4.99
CA VAL A 47 -2.47 -24.09 5.73
C VAL A 47 -3.79 -24.81 6.04
N VAL A 48 -4.84 -24.09 6.44
CA VAL A 48 -6.19 -24.63 6.61
C VAL A 48 -6.70 -25.27 5.31
N ARG A 49 -6.57 -24.56 4.18
CA ARG A 49 -6.97 -25.09 2.87
C ARG A 49 -6.19 -26.37 2.50
N ALA A 50 -4.89 -26.40 2.78
CA ALA A 50 -4.06 -27.58 2.54
C ALA A 50 -4.49 -28.77 3.42
N LEU A 51 -4.85 -28.54 4.68
CA LEU A 51 -5.40 -29.58 5.57
C LEU A 51 -6.75 -30.11 5.05
N ILE A 52 -7.66 -29.21 4.65
CA ILE A 52 -8.97 -29.57 4.09
C ILE A 52 -8.79 -30.39 2.79
N LYS A 53 -7.90 -29.97 1.90
CA LYS A 53 -7.57 -30.69 0.66
C LYS A 53 -7.07 -32.11 0.92
N LYS A 54 -6.38 -32.33 2.05
CA LYS A 54 -5.95 -33.67 2.53
C LYS A 54 -7.04 -34.43 3.28
N GLY A 55 -8.29 -33.98 3.23
CA GLY A 55 -9.44 -34.65 3.87
C GLY A 55 -9.49 -34.51 5.39
N LYS A 56 -8.79 -33.52 5.96
CA LYS A 56 -8.82 -33.23 7.39
C LYS A 56 -9.81 -32.10 7.70
N LYS A 57 -10.45 -32.17 8.87
CA LYS A 57 -11.17 -31.02 9.41
C LYS A 57 -10.16 -30.02 9.93
N ALA A 58 -10.30 -28.76 9.57
CA ALA A 58 -9.45 -27.68 10.01
C ALA A 58 -10.21 -26.36 10.02
N LYS A 59 -9.84 -25.48 10.96
CA LYS A 59 -10.40 -24.14 11.06
C LYS A 59 -9.33 -23.09 11.23
N LEU A 60 -9.65 -21.87 10.83
CA LEU A 60 -8.88 -20.66 11.10
C LEU A 60 -9.48 -19.96 12.31
N LEU A 61 -8.76 -19.98 13.42
CA LEU A 61 -9.10 -19.24 14.63
C LEU A 61 -8.47 -17.85 14.53
N PHE A 62 -9.27 -16.81 14.61
CA PHE A 62 -8.78 -15.43 14.57
C PHE A 62 -9.04 -14.73 15.90
N SER A 63 -7.98 -14.26 16.54
CA SER A 63 -8.03 -13.59 17.83
C SER A 63 -7.97 -12.09 17.63
N TRP A 64 -9.02 -11.40 18.06
CA TRP A 64 -8.97 -9.97 18.28
C TRP A 64 -8.34 -9.70 19.65
N ASP A 65 -7.22 -8.96 19.65
CA ASP A 65 -6.51 -8.55 20.87
C ASP A 65 -6.99 -7.16 21.34
N GLU A 66 -8.30 -6.95 21.33
CA GLU A 66 -8.96 -5.69 21.68
C GLU A 66 -8.90 -5.39 23.19
N PHE A 67 -8.54 -6.39 23.97
CA PHE A 67 -8.29 -6.24 25.42
C PHE A 67 -6.85 -5.78 25.71
N ASP A 68 -6.02 -5.60 24.70
CA ASP A 68 -4.73 -4.93 24.84
C ASP A 68 -4.92 -3.44 25.11
N ARG A 69 -3.98 -2.87 25.86
CA ARG A 69 -3.97 -1.42 26.13
C ARG A 69 -3.67 -0.60 24.90
N MET A 70 -4.32 0.53 24.75
CA MET A 70 -3.91 1.58 23.82
C MET A 70 -2.53 2.11 24.23
N ARG A 71 -1.53 1.98 23.36
CA ARG A 71 -0.15 2.42 23.63
C ARG A 71 0.12 3.83 23.13
N LYS A 72 -0.51 4.20 22.04
CA LYS A 72 -0.41 5.51 21.40
C LYS A 72 -1.67 5.74 20.57
N VAL A 73 -1.96 6.99 20.26
CA VAL A 73 -3.00 7.38 19.32
C VAL A 73 -2.37 7.50 17.93
N PRO A 74 -2.90 6.82 16.89
CA PRO A 74 -2.45 7.04 15.52
C PRO A 74 -2.67 8.48 15.08
N VAL A 75 -1.79 9.01 14.21
CA VAL A 75 -1.83 10.42 13.77
C VAL A 75 -3.16 10.80 13.13
N ASN A 76 -3.70 9.94 12.27
CA ASN A 76 -5.00 10.14 11.63
C ASN A 76 -6.17 10.16 12.63
N VAL A 77 -6.07 9.43 13.73
CA VAL A 77 -7.08 9.43 14.81
C VAL A 77 -6.97 10.68 15.66
N ALA A 78 -5.74 11.08 16.03
CA ALA A 78 -5.48 12.31 16.78
C ALA A 78 -5.95 13.57 16.04
N ALA A 79 -5.93 13.56 14.71
CA ALA A 79 -6.45 14.64 13.87
C ALA A 79 -7.98 14.79 13.97
N ILE A 80 -8.71 13.70 14.26
CA ILE A 80 -10.17 13.71 14.40
C ILE A 80 -10.60 14.10 15.82
N ASP A 81 -9.93 13.54 16.83
CA ASP A 81 -10.21 13.80 18.25
C ASP A 81 -8.90 13.86 19.05
N SER A 82 -8.45 15.07 19.36
CA SER A 82 -7.23 15.33 20.15
C SER A 82 -7.31 14.80 21.58
N ASP A 83 -8.54 14.56 22.09
CA ASP A 83 -8.75 14.04 23.45
C ASP A 83 -8.49 12.53 23.59
N MET A 84 -8.21 11.84 22.47
CA MET A 84 -7.95 10.40 22.48
C MET A 84 -6.75 9.99 23.33
N GLU A 85 -5.79 10.88 23.56
CA GLU A 85 -4.62 10.60 24.41
C GLU A 85 -4.99 10.27 25.86
N LYS A 86 -6.13 10.73 26.34
CA LYS A 86 -6.64 10.38 27.69
C LYS A 86 -6.87 8.88 27.87
N TYR A 87 -7.10 8.14 26.78
CA TYR A 87 -7.32 6.70 26.80
C TYR A 87 -6.04 5.86 26.76
N ILE A 88 -4.86 6.47 26.61
CA ILE A 88 -3.60 5.73 26.66
C ILE A 88 -3.51 4.97 27.99
N GLY A 89 -3.33 3.64 27.89
CA GLY A 89 -3.35 2.71 29.02
C GLY A 89 -4.68 1.98 29.24
N CYS A 90 -5.78 2.42 28.62
CA CYS A 90 -7.06 1.70 28.63
C CYS A 90 -7.06 0.59 27.56
N PRO A 91 -7.79 -0.52 27.73
CA PRO A 91 -7.97 -1.50 26.69
C PRO A 91 -8.75 -0.91 25.52
N TYR A 92 -8.42 -1.31 24.28
CA TYR A 92 -9.06 -0.76 23.07
C TYR A 92 -10.59 -0.88 23.08
N VAL A 93 -11.12 -1.95 23.66
CA VAL A 93 -12.57 -2.19 23.79
C VAL A 93 -13.28 -1.17 24.69
N ASP A 94 -12.56 -0.48 25.57
CA ASP A 94 -13.13 0.55 26.47
C ASP A 94 -12.86 1.97 25.94
N VAL A 95 -12.19 2.10 24.81
CA VAL A 95 -11.92 3.39 24.17
C VAL A 95 -13.12 3.79 23.32
N LYS A 96 -13.60 5.03 23.50
CA LYS A 96 -14.70 5.56 22.71
C LYS A 96 -14.33 5.62 21.22
N ASN A 97 -15.28 5.29 20.35
CA ASN A 97 -15.13 5.50 18.92
C ASN A 97 -15.01 7.02 18.60
N PRO A 98 -13.91 7.48 17.98
CA PRO A 98 -13.76 8.89 17.59
C PRO A 98 -14.43 9.22 16.25
N PHE A 99 -14.85 8.21 15.49
CA PHE A 99 -15.44 8.38 14.15
C PHE A 99 -16.95 8.56 14.26
N ASP A 100 -17.55 9.26 13.28
CA ASP A 100 -19.01 9.43 13.20
C ASP A 100 -19.65 8.22 12.50
N THR A 101 -19.68 7.08 13.21
CA THR A 101 -20.21 5.81 12.75
C THR A 101 -21.08 5.13 13.82
N GLU A 102 -21.70 4.00 13.50
CA GLU A 102 -22.60 3.28 14.41
C GLU A 102 -21.85 2.49 15.49
N GLU A 103 -20.57 2.17 15.31
CA GLU A 103 -19.75 1.45 16.25
C GLU A 103 -19.57 2.27 17.54
N LYS A 104 -19.62 1.58 18.70
CA LYS A 104 -19.55 2.25 20.01
C LYS A 104 -18.13 2.48 20.46
N THR A 105 -17.22 1.56 20.13
CA THR A 105 -15.84 1.58 20.59
C THR A 105 -14.86 1.68 19.45
N TYR A 106 -13.66 2.14 19.79
CA TYR A 106 -12.51 2.18 18.90
C TYR A 106 -12.20 0.80 18.32
N ALA A 107 -12.25 -0.24 19.15
CA ALA A 107 -12.01 -1.61 18.72
C ALA A 107 -13.06 -2.05 17.69
N GLU A 108 -14.37 -1.92 17.99
CA GLU A 108 -15.46 -2.30 17.09
C GLU A 108 -15.34 -1.65 15.72
N TYR A 109 -14.90 -0.39 15.64
CA TYR A 109 -14.73 0.30 14.35
C TYR A 109 -13.70 -0.41 13.47
N PHE A 110 -12.49 -0.68 13.99
CA PHE A 110 -11.42 -1.31 13.19
C PHE A 110 -11.65 -2.81 12.97
N GLU A 111 -12.32 -3.48 13.89
CA GLU A 111 -12.76 -4.86 13.72
C GLU A 111 -13.73 -4.99 12.56
N HIS A 112 -14.80 -4.20 12.56
CA HIS A 112 -15.80 -4.22 11.51
C HIS A 112 -15.25 -3.73 10.14
N GLU A 113 -14.36 -2.71 10.13
CA GLU A 113 -13.66 -2.28 8.90
C GLU A 113 -12.95 -3.47 8.25
N PHE A 114 -12.20 -4.22 9.06
CA PHE A 114 -11.44 -5.35 8.59
C PHE A 114 -12.33 -6.54 8.20
N GLU A 115 -13.29 -6.92 9.03
CA GLU A 115 -14.19 -8.05 8.79
C GLU A 115 -15.01 -7.89 7.51
N ARG A 116 -15.50 -6.68 7.22
CA ARG A 116 -16.17 -6.37 5.94
C ARG A 116 -15.27 -6.61 4.73
N SER A 117 -13.97 -6.36 4.85
CA SER A 117 -13.03 -6.61 3.76
C SER A 117 -12.69 -8.08 3.60
N ILE A 118 -12.54 -8.83 4.70
CA ILE A 118 -12.18 -10.26 4.70
C ILE A 118 -13.22 -11.15 4.04
N VAL A 119 -14.49 -10.85 4.22
CA VAL A 119 -15.60 -11.57 3.56
C VAL A 119 -15.43 -11.58 2.04
N LYS A 120 -14.89 -10.50 1.46
CA LYS A 120 -14.67 -10.38 0.01
C LYS A 120 -13.58 -11.35 -0.51
N PHE A 121 -12.72 -11.87 0.36
CA PHE A 121 -11.72 -12.90 0.03
C PHE A 121 -12.27 -14.34 0.21
N GLY A 122 -13.50 -14.50 0.65
CA GLY A 122 -14.07 -15.81 0.95
C GLY A 122 -13.38 -16.54 2.12
N ILE A 123 -12.71 -15.80 2.99
CA ILE A 123 -12.02 -16.34 4.18
C ILE A 123 -13.02 -16.39 5.32
N ASN A 124 -13.31 -17.60 5.80
CA ASN A 124 -14.11 -17.82 7.00
C ASN A 124 -13.20 -18.01 8.20
N MET A 125 -13.47 -17.28 9.27
CA MET A 125 -12.70 -17.32 10.51
C MET A 125 -13.61 -17.50 11.72
N ASP A 126 -13.13 -18.29 12.70
CA ASP A 126 -13.74 -18.38 14.02
C ASP A 126 -13.16 -17.24 14.87
N TYR A 127 -13.93 -16.19 15.10
CA TYR A 127 -13.46 -15.05 15.88
C TYR A 127 -13.41 -15.35 17.39
N ARG A 128 -12.37 -14.82 18.03
CA ARG A 128 -12.18 -14.82 19.48
C ARG A 128 -11.93 -13.40 19.96
N HIS A 129 -12.87 -12.84 20.67
CA HIS A 129 -12.73 -11.54 21.33
C HIS A 129 -12.09 -11.75 22.70
N GLN A 130 -10.88 -11.24 22.90
CA GLN A 130 -10.13 -11.48 24.13
C GLN A 130 -10.77 -10.79 25.33
N ALA A 131 -11.39 -9.63 25.16
CA ALA A 131 -12.14 -8.99 26.24
C ALA A 131 -13.28 -9.88 26.76
N GLU A 132 -14.03 -10.54 25.86
CA GLU A 132 -15.06 -11.50 26.27
C GLU A 132 -14.45 -12.68 27.04
N MET A 133 -13.35 -13.25 26.54
CA MET A 133 -12.70 -14.40 27.16
C MET A 133 -12.21 -14.09 28.58
N TYR A 134 -11.56 -12.93 28.76
CA TYR A 134 -11.10 -12.47 30.05
C TYR A 134 -12.27 -12.11 30.99
N ARG A 135 -13.18 -11.23 30.55
CA ARG A 135 -14.27 -10.67 31.38
C ARG A 135 -15.36 -11.68 31.72
N SER A 136 -15.48 -12.78 31.01
CA SER A 136 -16.36 -13.90 31.36
C SER A 136 -15.75 -14.87 32.37
N GLY A 137 -14.50 -14.66 32.77
CA GLY A 137 -13.80 -15.53 33.71
C GLY A 137 -13.29 -16.85 33.11
N LYS A 138 -13.39 -17.06 31.79
CA LYS A 138 -12.94 -18.30 31.13
C LYS A 138 -11.46 -18.58 31.35
N TYR A 139 -10.64 -17.55 31.56
CA TYR A 139 -9.19 -17.68 31.79
C TYR A 139 -8.78 -17.66 33.26
N THR A 140 -9.71 -17.56 34.20
CA THR A 140 -9.42 -17.42 35.63
C THR A 140 -8.47 -18.49 36.15
N GLU A 141 -8.74 -19.77 35.86
CA GLU A 141 -7.88 -20.89 36.32
C GLU A 141 -6.45 -20.75 35.80
N HIS A 142 -6.28 -20.29 34.58
CA HIS A 142 -4.98 -20.13 33.93
C HIS A 142 -4.23 -18.90 34.44
N ILE A 143 -4.95 -17.83 34.81
CA ILE A 143 -4.40 -16.65 35.49
C ILE A 143 -3.87 -17.04 36.86
N LEU A 144 -4.69 -17.74 37.66
CA LEU A 144 -4.28 -18.23 38.98
C LEU A 144 -3.11 -19.20 38.90
N HIS A 145 -3.10 -20.10 37.90
CA HIS A 145 -1.97 -20.99 37.62
C HIS A 145 -0.70 -20.19 37.33
N SER A 146 -0.78 -19.17 36.45
CA SER A 146 0.35 -18.31 36.10
C SER A 146 0.87 -17.52 37.30
N LEU A 147 -0.02 -17.03 38.18
CA LEU A 147 0.36 -16.36 39.42
C LEU A 147 1.09 -17.30 40.40
N LYS A 148 0.61 -18.53 40.58
CA LYS A 148 1.27 -19.56 41.40
C LYS A 148 2.65 -19.94 40.85
N LYS A 149 2.81 -19.91 39.51
CA LYS A 149 4.05 -20.25 38.80
C LYS A 149 4.91 -19.03 38.46
N ARG A 150 4.62 -17.81 38.96
CA ARG A 150 5.25 -16.55 38.59
C ARG A 150 6.78 -16.56 38.68
N GLY A 151 7.34 -17.25 39.68
CA GLY A 151 8.78 -17.39 39.82
C GLY A 151 9.41 -18.25 38.73
N GLU A 152 8.79 -19.39 38.36
CA GLU A 152 9.25 -20.23 37.24
C GLU A 152 9.11 -19.50 35.91
N ILE A 153 8.02 -18.75 35.72
CA ILE A 153 7.81 -17.89 34.54
C ILE A 153 8.91 -16.83 34.44
N PHE A 154 9.24 -16.16 35.57
CA PHE A 154 10.32 -15.18 35.58
C PHE A 154 11.66 -15.80 35.18
N ASP A 155 11.99 -16.97 35.70
CA ASP A 155 13.25 -17.67 35.43
C ASP A 155 13.35 -18.00 33.91
N ILE A 156 12.23 -18.41 33.28
CA ILE A 156 12.18 -18.62 31.83
C ILE A 156 12.40 -17.29 31.09
N LEU A 157 11.68 -16.23 31.46
CA LEU A 157 11.83 -14.91 30.82
C LEU A 157 13.27 -14.39 30.97
N ALA A 158 13.87 -14.54 32.14
CA ALA A 158 15.24 -14.13 32.42
C ALA A 158 16.27 -14.90 31.57
N SER A 159 16.04 -16.19 31.29
CA SER A 159 16.94 -17.00 30.45
C SER A 159 16.95 -16.56 28.97
N HIS A 160 15.94 -15.82 28.51
CA HIS A 160 15.82 -15.31 27.14
C HIS A 160 16.22 -13.84 26.99
N ARG A 161 16.69 -13.17 28.05
CA ARG A 161 17.14 -11.77 27.97
C ARG A 161 18.66 -11.66 28.11
N THR A 162 19.23 -10.60 27.55
CA THR A 162 20.66 -10.31 27.62
C THR A 162 21.06 -9.49 28.86
N GLN A 163 20.08 -8.80 29.47
CA GLN A 163 20.32 -7.98 30.67
C GLN A 163 20.37 -8.86 31.93
N PRO A 164 21.32 -8.62 32.84
CA PRO A 164 21.39 -9.37 34.09
C PRO A 164 20.16 -9.13 34.98
N VAL A 165 19.81 -10.15 35.75
CA VAL A 165 18.72 -10.07 36.74
C VAL A 165 19.19 -9.21 37.92
N GLN A 166 18.34 -8.27 38.32
CA GLN A 166 18.61 -7.44 39.51
C GLN A 166 18.07 -8.11 40.77
N GLU A 167 18.66 -7.77 41.92
CA GLU A 167 18.20 -8.25 43.21
C GLU A 167 16.75 -7.83 43.50
N GLY A 168 15.89 -8.75 43.92
CA GLY A 168 14.47 -8.53 44.20
C GLY A 168 13.54 -8.49 42.96
N GLU A 169 14.08 -8.54 41.75
CA GLU A 169 13.27 -8.45 40.51
C GLU A 169 12.34 -9.66 40.34
N ARG A 170 12.82 -10.85 40.74
CA ARG A 170 12.06 -12.09 40.68
C ARG A 170 10.86 -12.08 41.62
N GLU A 171 11.03 -11.57 42.84
CA GLU A 171 10.01 -11.45 43.85
C GLU A 171 8.97 -10.39 43.52
N ALA A 172 9.38 -9.33 42.85
CA ALA A 172 8.53 -8.23 42.40
C ALA A 172 7.78 -8.51 41.08
N TYR A 173 8.07 -9.63 40.42
CA TYR A 173 7.47 -9.95 39.11
C TYR A 173 6.07 -10.54 39.26
N TYR A 174 5.12 -10.02 38.51
CA TYR A 174 3.77 -10.54 38.33
C TYR A 174 3.46 -10.70 36.84
N PRO A 175 2.94 -11.88 36.40
CA PRO A 175 2.65 -12.15 34.98
C PRO A 175 1.36 -11.52 34.48
N VAL A 176 0.69 -10.69 35.28
CA VAL A 176 -0.61 -10.09 35.00
C VAL A 176 -0.59 -8.59 35.28
N SER A 177 -1.32 -7.83 34.47
CA SER A 177 -1.64 -6.42 34.71
C SER A 177 -3.12 -6.29 35.07
N ILE A 178 -3.42 -5.46 36.06
CA ILE A 178 -4.79 -5.14 36.48
C ILE A 178 -5.16 -3.79 35.83
N TYR A 179 -6.32 -3.70 35.22
CA TYR A 179 -6.87 -2.41 34.80
C TYR A 179 -7.53 -1.73 36.01
N CYS A 180 -7.12 -0.51 36.30
CA CYS A 180 -7.58 0.23 37.48
C CYS A 180 -9.09 0.42 37.49
N SER A 181 -9.74 0.13 38.61
CA SER A 181 -11.19 0.32 38.75
C SER A 181 -11.65 1.77 38.69
N GLU A 182 -10.75 2.74 38.95
CA GLU A 182 -11.07 4.17 38.89
C GLU A 182 -10.83 4.79 37.51
N CYS A 183 -9.65 4.57 36.90
CA CYS A 183 -9.29 5.23 35.63
C CYS A 183 -9.27 4.30 34.43
N GLY A 184 -9.49 3.00 34.58
CA GLY A 184 -9.53 2.02 33.49
C GLY A 184 -8.17 1.66 32.89
N LYS A 185 -7.05 2.24 33.38
CA LYS A 185 -5.72 2.07 32.79
C LYS A 185 -4.93 0.94 33.42
N ASP A 186 -4.00 0.37 32.67
CA ASP A 186 -3.05 -0.66 33.11
C ASP A 186 -1.82 -0.09 33.86
N THR A 187 -1.85 1.19 34.22
CA THR A 187 -0.80 1.85 35.00
C THR A 187 -0.80 1.47 36.48
N THR A 188 -1.20 0.25 36.76
CA THR A 188 -1.27 -0.34 38.08
C THR A 188 0.01 -1.08 38.44
N LYS A 189 0.27 -1.19 39.74
CA LYS A 189 1.35 -1.98 40.33
C LYS A 189 0.81 -2.82 41.44
N ILE A 190 0.96 -4.13 41.37
CA ILE A 190 0.61 -5.06 42.44
C ILE A 190 1.59 -4.85 43.61
N VAL A 191 1.05 -4.65 44.81
CA VAL A 191 1.82 -4.38 46.03
C VAL A 191 1.93 -5.64 46.87
N SER A 192 0.86 -6.42 46.96
CA SER A 192 0.82 -7.70 47.66
C SER A 192 -0.09 -8.69 46.97
N LEU A 193 0.16 -9.97 47.16
CA LEU A 193 -0.63 -11.08 46.69
C LEU A 193 -0.85 -12.06 47.84
N SER A 194 -2.08 -12.55 48.01
CA SER A 194 -2.40 -13.57 48.99
C SER A 194 -1.67 -14.90 48.72
N ASP A 195 -1.46 -15.72 49.73
CA ASP A 195 -0.74 -16.99 49.64
C ASP A 195 -1.40 -17.97 48.66
N ASP A 196 -2.72 -17.93 48.52
CA ASP A 196 -3.48 -18.73 47.57
C ASP A 196 -3.56 -18.10 46.17
N CYS A 197 -2.99 -16.91 46.00
CA CYS A 197 -2.95 -16.11 44.76
C CYS A 197 -4.33 -15.63 44.28
N THR A 198 -5.35 -15.62 45.10
CA THR A 198 -6.71 -15.19 44.72
C THR A 198 -6.94 -13.68 44.93
N GLN A 199 -6.20 -13.03 45.84
CA GLN A 199 -6.39 -11.62 46.18
C GLN A 199 -5.11 -10.84 45.99
N ALA A 200 -5.19 -9.66 45.40
CA ALA A 200 -4.09 -8.73 45.25
C ALA A 200 -4.46 -7.32 45.73
N GLU A 201 -3.51 -6.64 46.38
CA GLU A 201 -3.59 -5.20 46.60
C GLU A 201 -2.77 -4.50 45.50
N TYR A 202 -3.28 -3.41 44.94
CA TYR A 202 -2.59 -2.66 43.91
C TYR A 202 -2.67 -1.15 44.13
N THR A 203 -1.72 -0.45 43.54
CA THR A 203 -1.73 1.02 43.42
C THR A 203 -1.73 1.39 41.97
N CYS A 204 -2.30 2.55 41.59
CA CYS A 204 -2.34 3.08 40.26
C CYS A 204 -1.66 4.44 40.18
N ALA A 205 -1.10 4.78 39.02
CA ALA A 205 -0.51 6.09 38.77
C ALA A 205 -1.52 7.26 38.90
N CYS A 206 -2.83 7.01 38.78
CA CYS A 206 -3.88 8.00 39.07
C CYS A 206 -4.07 8.32 40.57
N GLY A 207 -3.34 7.64 41.43
CA GLY A 207 -3.44 7.79 42.92
C GLY A 207 -4.38 6.79 43.60
N HIS A 208 -5.16 6.03 42.85
CA HIS A 208 -6.06 5.02 43.42
C HIS A 208 -5.28 3.86 44.04
N LYS A 209 -5.82 3.33 45.12
CA LYS A 209 -5.37 2.09 45.80
C LYS A 209 -6.57 1.18 45.90
N GLY A 210 -6.46 -0.04 45.40
CA GLY A 210 -7.56 -0.98 45.38
C GLY A 210 -7.12 -2.40 45.68
N SER A 211 -8.11 -3.24 45.94
CA SER A 211 -7.97 -4.70 46.01
C SER A 211 -8.59 -5.33 44.77
N PHE A 212 -8.09 -6.51 44.39
CA PHE A 212 -8.54 -7.25 43.21
C PHE A 212 -8.68 -8.73 43.56
N ASP A 213 -9.87 -9.27 43.35
CA ASP A 213 -10.18 -10.69 43.55
C ASP A 213 -10.21 -11.40 42.19
N PHE A 214 -9.15 -12.12 41.85
CA PHE A 214 -9.02 -12.84 40.57
C PHE A 214 -10.12 -13.87 40.32
N THR A 215 -10.93 -14.23 41.31
CA THR A 215 -12.06 -15.14 41.16
C THR A 215 -13.39 -14.43 40.86
N LYS A 216 -13.44 -13.11 41.00
CA LYS A 216 -14.65 -12.28 40.85
C LYS A 216 -14.43 -11.08 39.93
N ASP A 217 -13.23 -10.48 40.01
CA ASP A 217 -12.85 -9.33 39.22
C ASP A 217 -12.06 -9.81 37.99
N PHE A 218 -12.58 -9.59 36.82
CA PHE A 218 -12.01 -10.15 35.58
C PHE A 218 -11.31 -9.11 34.69
N ASN A 219 -11.17 -7.86 35.17
CA ASN A 219 -10.57 -6.78 34.44
C ASN A 219 -9.04 -6.74 34.59
N CYS A 220 -8.40 -7.85 34.23
CA CYS A 220 -6.96 -8.03 34.26
C CYS A 220 -6.51 -8.82 33.03
N LYS A 221 -5.25 -8.69 32.63
CA LYS A 221 -4.69 -9.37 31.47
C LYS A 221 -3.30 -9.93 31.75
N LEU A 222 -3.04 -11.16 31.28
CA LEU A 222 -1.72 -11.75 31.31
C LEU A 222 -0.78 -10.96 30.38
N ALA A 223 0.48 -10.85 30.76
CA ALA A 223 1.51 -10.29 29.90
C ALA A 223 1.64 -11.13 28.61
N TRP A 224 1.85 -10.49 27.44
CA TRP A 224 1.81 -11.10 26.11
C TRP A 224 2.55 -12.45 26.01
N LYS A 225 3.78 -12.53 26.53
CA LYS A 225 4.60 -13.75 26.45
C LYS A 225 4.04 -14.93 27.25
N ILE A 226 3.05 -14.69 28.13
CA ILE A 226 2.36 -15.69 28.94
C ILE A 226 0.94 -15.92 28.41
N ASP A 227 0.28 -14.86 27.98
CA ASP A 227 -1.05 -14.89 27.38
C ASP A 227 -1.06 -15.75 26.12
N TRP A 228 -0.10 -15.55 25.23
CA TRP A 228 -0.01 -16.25 23.95
C TRP A 228 0.10 -17.78 24.10
N PRO A 229 1.05 -18.35 24.87
CA PRO A 229 1.12 -19.79 25.08
C PRO A 229 -0.05 -20.35 25.90
N MET A 230 -0.66 -19.57 26.79
CA MET A 230 -1.88 -19.96 27.49
C MET A 230 -3.01 -20.17 26.49
N ARG A 231 -3.19 -19.25 25.55
CA ARG A 231 -4.20 -19.37 24.49
C ARG A 231 -3.94 -20.54 23.53
N TRP A 232 -2.68 -20.85 23.23
CA TRP A 232 -2.35 -22.04 22.45
C TRP A 232 -2.88 -23.32 23.09
N MET A 233 -2.67 -23.45 24.38
CA MET A 233 -3.15 -24.59 25.16
C MET A 233 -4.68 -24.58 25.25
N TYR A 234 -5.29 -23.45 25.55
CA TYR A 234 -6.73 -23.32 25.73
C TYR A 234 -7.52 -23.64 24.47
N GLU A 235 -7.07 -23.15 23.30
CA GLU A 235 -7.72 -23.34 22.00
C GLU A 235 -7.21 -24.59 21.27
N GLY A 236 -6.18 -25.25 21.75
CA GLY A 236 -5.59 -26.43 21.10
C GLY A 236 -4.94 -26.12 19.76
N VAL A 237 -4.19 -25.03 19.67
CA VAL A 237 -3.59 -24.54 18.40
C VAL A 237 -2.50 -25.47 17.89
N ASP A 238 -2.58 -25.89 16.63
CA ASP A 238 -1.60 -26.75 15.95
C ASP A 238 -0.59 -25.97 15.12
N PHE A 239 -1.01 -24.80 14.60
CA PHE A 239 -0.20 -23.94 13.73
C PHE A 239 -0.51 -22.47 13.99
N GLU A 240 0.54 -21.66 14.02
CA GLU A 240 0.42 -20.20 14.04
C GLU A 240 1.64 -19.58 13.34
N PRO A 241 1.47 -18.65 12.38
CA PRO A 241 2.56 -17.88 11.80
C PRO A 241 2.91 -16.69 12.68
N GLY A 242 3.97 -16.00 12.32
CA GLY A 242 4.34 -14.73 12.95
C GLY A 242 5.34 -13.96 12.14
N GLY A 243 5.37 -12.65 12.29
CA GLY A 243 6.38 -11.80 11.65
C GLY A 243 7.80 -12.25 12.03
N LYS A 244 8.75 -11.98 11.15
CA LYS A 244 10.17 -12.35 11.36
C LYS A 244 10.78 -11.82 12.66
N ASP A 245 10.23 -10.74 13.20
CA ASP A 245 10.61 -10.16 14.48
C ASP A 245 10.26 -11.07 15.67
N HIS A 246 9.16 -11.82 15.60
CA HIS A 246 8.81 -12.85 16.57
C HIS A 246 9.62 -14.14 16.41
N ALA A 247 10.09 -14.41 15.18
CA ALA A 247 10.85 -15.61 14.80
C ALA A 247 12.34 -15.54 15.14
N SER A 248 12.86 -14.36 15.51
CA SER A 248 14.28 -14.18 15.84
C SER A 248 14.70 -14.99 17.06
N PRO A 249 15.97 -15.44 17.16
CA PRO A 249 16.51 -16.07 18.37
C PRO A 249 16.25 -15.18 19.60
N HIS A 250 15.77 -15.77 20.68
CA HIS A 250 15.30 -15.08 21.90
C HIS A 250 14.09 -14.16 21.70
N GLY A 251 13.42 -14.22 20.55
CA GLY A 251 12.20 -13.50 20.26
C GLY A 251 10.99 -13.99 21.09
N SER A 252 9.85 -13.40 20.82
CA SER A 252 8.63 -13.72 21.58
C SER A 252 8.22 -15.18 21.44
N TYR A 253 8.40 -15.78 20.25
CA TYR A 253 8.05 -17.20 20.03
C TYR A 253 8.94 -18.14 20.86
N ASP A 254 10.27 -17.94 20.87
CA ASP A 254 11.20 -18.77 21.62
C ASP A 254 10.88 -18.79 23.13
N THR A 255 10.56 -17.63 23.67
CA THR A 255 10.15 -17.50 25.07
C THR A 255 8.80 -18.19 25.33
N SER A 256 7.81 -17.92 24.47
CA SER A 256 6.45 -18.46 24.63
C SER A 256 6.38 -19.97 24.47
N LYS A 257 7.20 -20.57 23.58
CA LYS A 257 7.26 -22.05 23.45
C LYS A 257 7.78 -22.73 24.72
N ASP A 258 8.76 -22.11 25.41
CA ASP A 258 9.27 -22.65 26.67
C ASP A 258 8.25 -22.53 27.79
N ILE A 259 7.48 -21.43 27.83
CA ILE A 259 6.37 -21.25 28.78
C ILE A 259 5.25 -22.24 28.47
N ALA A 260 4.87 -22.45 27.21
CA ALA A 260 3.87 -23.44 26.82
C ALA A 260 4.22 -24.82 27.39
N LYS A 261 5.46 -25.29 27.19
CA LYS A 261 5.90 -26.62 27.64
C LYS A 261 6.03 -26.72 29.16
N LYS A 262 6.70 -25.76 29.80
CA LYS A 262 7.11 -25.87 31.18
C LYS A 262 6.02 -25.44 32.15
N ILE A 263 5.18 -24.47 31.77
CA ILE A 263 4.12 -23.92 32.65
C ILE A 263 2.77 -24.52 32.32
N PHE A 264 2.40 -24.59 31.05
CA PHE A 264 1.07 -25.07 30.65
C PHE A 264 1.04 -26.52 30.20
N GLY A 265 2.18 -27.22 30.12
CA GLY A 265 2.25 -28.62 29.68
C GLY A 265 1.78 -28.85 28.25
N TYR A 266 1.83 -27.83 27.42
CA TYR A 266 1.33 -27.84 26.05
C TYR A 266 2.49 -27.84 25.04
N GLU A 267 2.44 -28.73 24.07
CA GLU A 267 3.41 -28.72 22.97
C GLU A 267 3.08 -27.55 22.04
N PRO A 268 3.96 -26.54 21.91
CA PRO A 268 3.67 -25.31 21.15
C PRO A 268 3.33 -25.61 19.68
N PRO A 269 2.51 -24.78 19.03
CA PRO A 269 2.13 -24.97 17.63
C PRO A 269 3.37 -25.01 16.72
N LEU A 270 3.22 -25.62 15.54
CA LEU A 270 4.20 -25.41 14.47
C LEU A 270 4.17 -23.92 14.10
N PHE A 271 5.35 -23.31 14.05
CA PHE A 271 5.50 -21.89 13.77
C PHE A 271 6.12 -21.67 12.39
N GLN A 272 5.59 -20.71 11.65
CA GLN A 272 6.14 -20.25 10.38
C GLN A 272 6.36 -18.75 10.40
N GLY A 273 7.64 -18.34 10.42
CA GLY A 273 7.99 -16.93 10.23
C GLY A 273 7.64 -16.45 8.83
N TYR A 274 7.24 -15.17 8.70
CA TYR A 274 7.02 -14.57 7.39
C TYR A 274 7.74 -13.22 7.26
N GLU A 275 8.11 -12.90 6.00
CA GLU A 275 8.77 -11.65 5.63
C GLU A 275 7.73 -10.54 5.39
N PHE A 276 8.15 -9.29 5.49
CA PHE A 276 7.29 -8.14 5.24
C PHE A 276 6.89 -8.03 3.76
N ILE A 277 5.75 -7.37 3.53
CA ILE A 277 5.22 -7.03 2.22
C ILE A 277 5.41 -5.54 2.02
N GLY A 278 5.82 -5.16 0.82
CA GLY A 278 6.04 -3.77 0.44
C GLY A 278 5.06 -3.26 -0.61
N ILE A 279 5.27 -2.00 -0.95
CA ILE A 279 4.71 -1.35 -2.12
C ILE A 279 5.90 -0.97 -3.00
N LYS A 280 5.87 -1.36 -4.26
CA LYS A 280 6.94 -1.04 -5.21
C LYS A 280 7.14 0.48 -5.29
N GLY A 281 8.39 0.91 -5.14
CA GLY A 281 8.75 2.33 -5.18
C GLY A 281 8.70 3.06 -3.83
N THR A 282 8.20 2.43 -2.75
CA THR A 282 8.23 3.00 -1.42
C THR A 282 9.35 2.37 -0.57
N THR A 283 10.02 3.19 0.23
CA THR A 283 11.04 2.73 1.19
C THR A 283 10.49 2.83 2.60
N GLY A 284 10.44 1.71 3.32
CA GLY A 284 10.07 1.66 4.74
C GLY A 284 9.06 0.57 5.10
N LYS A 285 9.00 0.28 6.40
CA LYS A 285 8.02 -0.66 6.97
C LYS A 285 6.66 0.06 7.06
N MET A 286 5.62 -0.52 6.45
CA MET A 286 4.25 -0.07 6.71
C MET A 286 3.94 -0.21 8.19
N SER A 287 3.40 0.83 8.79
CA SER A 287 2.90 0.78 10.16
C SER A 287 1.58 1.56 10.23
N GLY A 288 0.63 1.06 10.99
CA GLY A 288 -0.65 1.73 11.21
C GLY A 288 -0.56 3.16 11.75
N SER A 289 0.65 3.59 12.16
CA SER A 289 0.93 4.93 12.67
C SER A 289 1.58 5.87 11.65
N SER A 290 1.84 5.43 10.41
CA SER A 290 2.53 6.24 9.39
C SER A 290 1.59 6.93 8.38
N GLY A 291 0.27 6.75 8.51
CA GLY A 291 -0.72 7.36 7.61
C GLY A 291 -0.84 6.69 6.22
N LEU A 292 0.14 5.93 5.79
CA LEU A 292 0.10 5.12 4.56
C LEU A 292 -0.52 3.75 4.86
N ASN A 293 -1.80 3.75 5.19
CA ASN A 293 -2.54 2.53 5.53
C ASN A 293 -3.11 1.88 4.26
N LEU A 294 -2.28 1.08 3.58
CA LEU A 294 -2.79 0.21 2.54
C LEU A 294 -3.53 -0.97 3.19
N THR A 295 -4.84 -0.85 3.28
CA THR A 295 -5.72 -1.90 3.82
C THR A 295 -6.11 -2.91 2.75
N PRO A 296 -6.60 -4.11 3.10
CA PRO A 296 -7.20 -5.03 2.14
C PRO A 296 -8.33 -4.38 1.33
N GLU A 297 -9.15 -3.52 1.93
CA GLU A 297 -10.22 -2.77 1.25
C GLU A 297 -9.66 -1.84 0.15
N THR A 298 -8.58 -1.13 0.45
CA THR A 298 -7.92 -0.25 -0.55
C THR A 298 -7.36 -1.06 -1.72
N LEU A 299 -6.73 -2.21 -1.44
CA LEU A 299 -6.24 -3.11 -2.49
C LEU A 299 -7.37 -3.63 -3.38
N LEU A 300 -8.53 -3.94 -2.80
CA LEU A 300 -9.69 -4.42 -3.54
C LEU A 300 -10.27 -3.41 -4.51
N LYS A 301 -9.91 -2.13 -4.43
CA LYS A 301 -10.24 -1.13 -5.44
C LYS A 301 -9.46 -1.32 -6.74
N ILE A 302 -8.27 -1.93 -6.67
CA ILE A 302 -7.32 -2.07 -7.78
C ILE A 302 -7.14 -3.53 -8.20
N TYR A 303 -7.14 -4.46 -7.23
CA TYR A 303 -6.95 -5.89 -7.45
C TYR A 303 -8.23 -6.68 -7.22
N GLU A 304 -8.42 -7.74 -7.97
CA GLU A 304 -9.39 -8.78 -7.63
C GLU A 304 -8.89 -9.57 -6.43
N PRO A 305 -9.78 -10.06 -5.53
CA PRO A 305 -9.36 -10.80 -4.34
C PRO A 305 -8.53 -12.03 -4.66
N GLU A 306 -8.82 -12.72 -5.78
CA GLU A 306 -8.07 -13.88 -6.26
C GLU A 306 -6.64 -13.51 -6.63
N VAL A 307 -6.41 -12.35 -7.26
CA VAL A 307 -5.06 -11.87 -7.61
C VAL A 307 -4.27 -11.52 -6.35
N ILE A 308 -4.91 -10.92 -5.36
CA ILE A 308 -4.30 -10.64 -4.05
C ILE A 308 -3.88 -11.96 -3.40
N LEU A 309 -4.79 -12.91 -3.24
CA LEU A 309 -4.49 -14.22 -2.65
C LEU A 309 -3.40 -14.96 -3.42
N TRP A 310 -3.39 -14.84 -4.75
CA TRP A 310 -2.36 -15.46 -5.58
C TRP A 310 -0.96 -14.89 -5.29
N LEU A 311 -0.82 -13.57 -5.12
CA LEU A 311 0.45 -12.94 -4.74
C LEU A 311 0.98 -13.49 -3.41
N TYR A 312 0.11 -13.67 -2.42
CA TYR A 312 0.47 -14.28 -1.14
C TYR A 312 0.78 -15.77 -1.26
N SER A 313 -0.01 -16.52 -2.03
CA SER A 313 0.14 -17.98 -2.16
C SER A 313 1.40 -18.35 -2.92
N LYS A 314 1.67 -17.71 -4.09
CA LYS A 314 2.85 -18.02 -4.91
C LYS A 314 4.17 -17.68 -4.23
N THR A 315 4.15 -16.80 -3.24
CA THR A 315 5.35 -16.33 -2.55
C THR A 315 5.52 -17.08 -1.24
N GLU A 316 6.65 -17.79 -1.10
CA GLU A 316 6.98 -18.47 0.16
C GLU A 316 6.97 -17.49 1.33
N PRO A 317 6.55 -17.89 2.55
CA PRO A 317 6.41 -16.99 3.69
C PRO A 317 7.66 -16.14 4.00
N LEU A 318 8.85 -16.72 3.90
CA LEU A 318 10.11 -16.03 4.17
C LEU A 318 10.62 -15.13 3.02
N LYS A 319 9.88 -15.04 1.92
CA LYS A 319 10.20 -14.15 0.80
C LYS A 319 9.29 -12.94 0.81
N ALA A 320 9.87 -11.75 0.62
CA ALA A 320 9.12 -10.52 0.40
C ALA A 320 8.53 -10.48 -1.01
N PHE A 321 7.46 -9.72 -1.17
CA PHE A 321 6.96 -9.26 -2.46
C PHE A 321 6.32 -7.89 -2.31
N ASP A 322 6.14 -7.20 -3.44
CA ASP A 322 5.56 -5.87 -3.47
C ASP A 322 4.26 -5.86 -4.27
N PHE A 323 3.27 -5.13 -3.78
CA PHE A 323 2.15 -4.69 -4.60
C PHE A 323 2.60 -3.57 -5.53
N CYS A 324 2.07 -3.54 -6.75
CA CYS A 324 2.40 -2.56 -7.76
C CYS A 324 1.23 -1.61 -8.00
N PHE A 325 1.50 -0.31 -7.94
CA PHE A 325 0.57 0.75 -8.35
C PHE A 325 1.00 1.37 -9.68
N ASP A 326 2.22 1.07 -10.11
CA ASP A 326 2.75 1.39 -11.45
C ASP A 326 2.33 0.32 -12.48
N ASP A 327 2.88 0.39 -13.69
CA ASP A 327 2.65 -0.59 -14.78
C ASP A 327 2.92 -2.05 -14.38
N GLY A 328 3.61 -2.27 -13.27
CA GLY A 328 3.84 -3.60 -12.73
C GLY A 328 2.56 -4.36 -12.42
N ILE A 329 1.44 -3.66 -12.15
CA ILE A 329 0.13 -4.28 -11.94
C ILE A 329 -0.32 -5.08 -13.16
N LEU A 330 -0.12 -4.55 -14.38
CA LEU A 330 -0.51 -5.22 -15.62
C LEU A 330 0.22 -6.55 -15.78
N ARG A 331 1.50 -6.58 -15.37
CA ARG A 331 2.28 -7.80 -15.34
C ARG A 331 1.78 -8.79 -14.30
N GLN A 332 1.40 -8.34 -13.11
CA GLN A 332 0.86 -9.21 -12.06
C GLN A 332 -0.46 -9.87 -12.51
N TYR A 333 -1.37 -9.11 -13.11
CA TYR A 333 -2.59 -9.66 -13.71
C TYR A 333 -2.29 -10.65 -14.83
N PHE A 334 -1.38 -10.32 -15.73
CA PHE A 334 -0.99 -11.21 -16.83
C PHE A 334 -0.40 -12.55 -16.33
N GLU A 335 0.47 -12.51 -15.32
CA GLU A 335 1.05 -13.72 -14.74
C GLU A 335 -0.02 -14.58 -14.03
N PHE A 336 -0.96 -13.94 -13.35
CA PHE A 336 -2.11 -14.60 -12.74
C PHE A 336 -2.99 -15.29 -13.81
N ASP A 337 -3.44 -14.54 -14.82
CA ASP A 337 -4.30 -15.03 -15.90
C ASP A 337 -3.64 -16.19 -16.63
N LYS A 338 -2.34 -16.10 -16.89
CA LYS A 338 -1.56 -17.18 -17.52
C LYS A 338 -1.56 -18.46 -16.66
N MET A 339 -1.38 -18.34 -15.35
CA MET A 339 -1.40 -19.50 -14.45
C MET A 339 -2.80 -20.08 -14.33
N TYR A 340 -3.82 -19.23 -14.23
CA TYR A 340 -5.22 -19.66 -14.18
C TYR A 340 -5.60 -20.44 -15.44
N SER A 341 -5.30 -19.91 -16.63
CA SER A 341 -5.55 -20.60 -17.90
C SER A 341 -4.81 -21.92 -17.98
N ALA A 342 -3.55 -21.99 -17.56
CA ALA A 342 -2.79 -23.25 -17.56
C ALA A 342 -3.43 -24.33 -16.67
N VAL A 343 -4.04 -23.93 -15.55
CA VAL A 343 -4.79 -24.87 -14.69
C VAL A 343 -6.08 -25.32 -15.37
N LYS A 344 -6.82 -24.39 -15.96
CA LYS A 344 -8.08 -24.66 -16.70
C LYS A 344 -7.83 -25.60 -17.89
N ASP A 345 -6.75 -25.39 -18.62
CA ASP A 345 -6.37 -26.19 -19.81
C ASP A 345 -5.65 -27.51 -19.46
N GLY A 346 -5.43 -27.78 -18.16
CA GLY A 346 -4.77 -29.02 -17.71
C GLY A 346 -3.25 -29.06 -17.95
N THR A 347 -2.62 -27.96 -18.38
CA THR A 347 -1.18 -27.88 -18.68
C THR A 347 -0.32 -27.45 -17.48
N ALA A 348 -0.95 -27.02 -16.38
CA ALA A 348 -0.27 -26.60 -15.14
C ALA A 348 0.40 -27.78 -14.43
N ASN A 349 1.57 -27.52 -13.83
CA ASN A 349 2.21 -28.46 -12.92
C ASN A 349 1.51 -28.46 -11.53
N ASP A 350 1.86 -29.44 -10.68
CA ASP A 350 1.20 -29.60 -9.38
C ASP A 350 1.36 -28.38 -8.46
N ALA A 351 2.53 -27.71 -8.47
CA ALA A 351 2.74 -26.51 -7.66
C ALA A 351 1.83 -25.36 -8.10
N GLN A 352 1.64 -25.18 -9.40
CA GLN A 352 0.71 -24.18 -9.95
C GLN A 352 -0.75 -24.51 -9.59
N LYS A 353 -1.13 -25.78 -9.64
CA LYS A 353 -2.47 -26.23 -9.20
C LYS A 353 -2.70 -25.95 -7.71
N ASP A 354 -1.69 -26.22 -6.86
CA ASP A 354 -1.77 -25.92 -5.42
C ASP A 354 -1.90 -24.40 -5.17
N ILE A 355 -1.11 -23.57 -5.87
CA ILE A 355 -1.21 -22.10 -5.78
C ILE A 355 -2.61 -21.66 -6.16
N MET A 356 -3.13 -22.09 -7.30
CA MET A 356 -4.45 -21.67 -7.78
C MET A 356 -5.59 -22.21 -6.90
N TYR A 357 -5.48 -23.40 -6.33
CA TYR A 357 -6.41 -23.89 -5.32
C TYR A 357 -6.55 -22.92 -4.14
N ASN A 358 -5.44 -22.38 -3.67
CA ASN A 358 -5.42 -21.42 -2.55
C ASN A 358 -6.04 -20.05 -2.90
N THR A 359 -6.17 -19.72 -4.19
CA THR A 359 -6.67 -18.42 -4.65
C THR A 359 -8.16 -18.39 -4.93
N THR A 360 -8.83 -19.54 -4.96
CA THR A 360 -10.25 -19.63 -5.28
C THR A 360 -11.11 -18.97 -4.21
N VAL A 361 -11.96 -18.02 -4.62
CA VAL A 361 -12.93 -17.32 -3.77
C VAL A 361 -14.34 -17.82 -4.10
N GLY A 362 -14.93 -18.57 -3.19
CA GLY A 362 -16.22 -19.22 -3.41
C GLY A 362 -16.18 -20.24 -4.57
N ASP A 363 -17.33 -20.44 -5.22
CA ASP A 363 -17.50 -21.34 -6.37
C ASP A 363 -17.45 -20.60 -7.72
N ARG A 364 -17.00 -19.34 -7.71
CA ARG A 364 -16.97 -18.49 -8.90
C ARG A 364 -15.90 -18.97 -9.88
N GLU A 365 -16.31 -19.31 -11.09
CA GLU A 365 -15.39 -19.45 -12.20
C GLU A 365 -14.98 -18.07 -12.71
N LEU A 366 -13.67 -17.81 -12.74
CA LEU A 366 -13.13 -16.56 -13.23
C LEU A 366 -13.08 -16.55 -14.76
N GLU A 367 -13.50 -15.47 -15.34
CA GLU A 367 -13.26 -15.15 -16.74
C GLU A 367 -12.10 -14.14 -16.82
N THR A 368 -11.00 -14.57 -17.41
CA THR A 368 -9.78 -13.76 -17.46
C THR A 368 -9.72 -12.87 -18.70
N VAL A 369 -10.48 -11.78 -18.70
CA VAL A 369 -10.28 -10.73 -19.70
C VAL A 369 -9.00 -9.96 -19.37
N PRO A 370 -8.02 -9.85 -20.30
CA PRO A 370 -6.73 -9.26 -19.99
C PRO A 370 -6.85 -7.83 -19.45
N MET A 371 -6.29 -7.57 -18.27
CA MET A 371 -6.30 -6.23 -17.64
C MET A 371 -5.74 -5.15 -18.57
N GLY A 372 -4.64 -5.45 -19.26
CA GLY A 372 -4.04 -4.51 -20.24
C GLY A 372 -4.96 -4.16 -21.39
N LEU A 373 -5.88 -5.05 -21.79
CA LEU A 373 -6.88 -4.77 -22.84
C LEU A 373 -7.95 -3.82 -22.32
N LEU A 374 -8.43 -4.04 -21.08
CA LEU A 374 -9.40 -3.16 -20.43
C LEU A 374 -8.83 -1.77 -20.18
N VAL A 375 -7.58 -1.67 -19.76
CA VAL A 375 -6.85 -0.40 -19.59
C VAL A 375 -6.72 0.35 -20.94
N GLN A 376 -6.35 -0.38 -22.01
CA GLN A 376 -6.15 0.24 -23.32
C GLN A 376 -7.45 0.73 -23.96
N LEU A 377 -8.52 -0.04 -23.87
CA LEU A 377 -9.77 0.24 -24.57
C LEU A 377 -10.82 0.92 -23.69
N GLY A 378 -10.77 0.66 -22.39
CA GLY A 378 -11.78 1.17 -21.44
C GLY A 378 -11.85 2.70 -21.43
N SER A 379 -10.72 3.37 -21.28
CA SER A 379 -10.68 4.84 -21.23
C SER A 379 -11.10 5.52 -22.54
N VAL A 380 -10.89 4.85 -23.67
CA VAL A 380 -11.26 5.36 -25.00
C VAL A 380 -12.75 5.45 -25.20
N VAL A 381 -13.49 4.53 -24.56
CA VAL A 381 -14.97 4.47 -24.62
C VAL A 381 -15.61 4.94 -23.30
N ASP A 382 -14.88 5.73 -22.51
CA ASP A 382 -15.31 6.27 -21.21
C ASP A 382 -15.84 5.17 -20.26
N PHE A 383 -15.22 3.99 -20.29
CA PHE A 383 -15.57 2.80 -19.51
C PHE A 383 -17.02 2.34 -19.71
N ASN A 384 -17.62 2.67 -20.86
CA ASN A 384 -18.98 2.28 -21.20
C ASN A 384 -19.05 0.78 -21.53
N VAL A 385 -19.69 0.00 -20.65
CA VAL A 385 -19.77 -1.47 -20.75
C VAL A 385 -20.41 -1.94 -22.06
N PRO A 386 -21.60 -1.44 -22.50
CA PRO A 386 -22.18 -1.83 -23.78
C PRO A 386 -21.30 -1.53 -24.99
N MET A 387 -20.59 -0.40 -24.96
CA MET A 387 -19.64 -0.06 -26.05
C MET A 387 -18.46 -1.03 -26.06
N LEU A 388 -17.94 -1.42 -24.89
CA LEU A 388 -16.85 -2.42 -24.78
C LEU A 388 -17.28 -3.79 -25.30
N GLU A 389 -18.49 -4.25 -25.02
CA GLU A 389 -19.02 -5.49 -25.61
C GLU A 389 -19.01 -5.43 -27.14
N THR A 390 -19.50 -4.33 -27.71
CA THR A 390 -19.47 -4.11 -29.17
C THR A 390 -18.03 -4.11 -29.70
N VAL A 391 -17.11 -3.49 -28.97
CA VAL A 391 -15.67 -3.47 -29.33
C VAL A 391 -15.11 -4.88 -29.33
N PHE A 392 -15.36 -5.67 -28.28
CA PHE A 392 -14.88 -7.05 -28.17
C PHE A 392 -15.45 -7.96 -29.26
N GLU A 393 -16.70 -7.78 -29.65
CA GLU A 393 -17.31 -8.49 -30.77
C GLU A 393 -16.60 -8.14 -32.11
N LYS A 394 -16.36 -6.84 -32.35
CA LYS A 394 -15.67 -6.36 -33.57
C LYS A 394 -14.23 -6.88 -33.71
N ILE A 395 -13.49 -6.96 -32.60
CA ILE A 395 -12.08 -7.45 -32.63
C ILE A 395 -11.97 -8.97 -32.58
N GLY A 396 -13.10 -9.72 -32.64
CA GLY A 396 -13.13 -11.18 -32.71
C GLY A 396 -12.88 -11.87 -31.38
N THR A 397 -12.96 -11.18 -30.25
CA THR A 397 -12.88 -11.73 -28.88
C THR A 397 -14.11 -11.35 -28.09
N PRO A 398 -15.30 -11.99 -28.36
CA PRO A 398 -16.56 -11.58 -27.77
C PRO A 398 -16.60 -11.90 -26.27
N TYR A 399 -16.40 -10.90 -25.45
CA TYR A 399 -16.62 -10.97 -24.01
C TYR A 399 -17.97 -10.32 -23.65
N LYS A 400 -18.71 -10.94 -22.73
CA LYS A 400 -19.94 -10.36 -22.18
C LYS A 400 -19.63 -9.53 -20.93
N SER A 401 -20.53 -8.59 -20.62
CA SER A 401 -20.35 -7.64 -19.51
C SER A 401 -20.06 -8.32 -18.19
N GLU A 402 -20.71 -9.45 -17.90
CA GLU A 402 -20.51 -10.22 -16.66
C GLU A 402 -19.07 -10.74 -16.52
N GLN A 403 -18.36 -10.94 -17.64
CA GLN A 403 -17.01 -11.49 -17.65
C GLN A 403 -15.94 -10.44 -17.33
N PHE A 404 -16.21 -9.14 -17.60
CA PHE A 404 -15.19 -8.11 -17.46
C PHE A 404 -15.55 -6.91 -16.58
N SER A 405 -16.83 -6.68 -16.24
CA SER A 405 -17.24 -5.46 -15.53
C SER A 405 -16.50 -5.28 -14.19
N ALA A 406 -16.39 -6.33 -13.40
CA ALA A 406 -15.67 -6.27 -12.12
C ALA A 406 -14.20 -5.88 -12.27
N ARG A 407 -13.53 -6.40 -13.30
CA ARG A 407 -12.13 -6.08 -13.61
C ARG A 407 -12.01 -4.70 -14.28
N LEU A 408 -13.01 -4.29 -15.06
CA LEU A 408 -13.07 -2.96 -15.66
C LEU A 408 -13.13 -1.87 -14.59
N ASP A 409 -13.89 -2.08 -13.52
CA ASP A 409 -13.92 -1.16 -12.37
C ASP A 409 -12.55 -0.99 -11.74
N LYS A 410 -11.75 -2.08 -11.64
CA LYS A 410 -10.37 -2.03 -11.16
C LYS A 410 -9.46 -1.25 -12.12
N ALA A 411 -9.61 -1.51 -13.43
CA ALA A 411 -8.87 -0.81 -14.48
C ALA A 411 -9.17 0.70 -14.47
N LYS A 412 -10.45 1.05 -14.33
CA LYS A 412 -10.90 2.44 -14.22
C LYS A 412 -10.29 3.12 -12.99
N TYR A 413 -10.48 2.51 -11.81
CA TYR A 413 -9.94 3.07 -10.57
C TYR A 413 -8.42 3.26 -10.62
N TRP A 414 -7.69 2.26 -11.16
CA TRP A 414 -6.25 2.34 -11.29
C TRP A 414 -5.82 3.46 -12.25
N LEU A 415 -6.47 3.58 -13.41
CA LEU A 415 -6.18 4.67 -14.36
C LEU A 415 -6.44 6.04 -13.75
N GLU A 416 -7.58 6.23 -13.07
CA GLU A 416 -7.97 7.53 -12.52
C GLU A 416 -7.11 7.96 -11.32
N ASN A 417 -6.64 7.00 -10.50
CA ASN A 417 -5.98 7.30 -9.23
C ASN A 417 -4.47 7.01 -9.20
N CYS A 418 -3.98 6.11 -10.07
CA CYS A 418 -2.59 5.68 -10.04
C CYS A 418 -1.83 5.96 -11.34
N ALA A 419 -2.53 6.10 -12.48
CA ALA A 419 -1.92 6.31 -13.78
C ALA A 419 -2.76 7.25 -14.67
N PRO A 420 -3.11 8.45 -14.21
CA PRO A 420 -3.98 9.37 -14.94
C PRO A 420 -3.39 9.81 -16.29
N ASP A 421 -2.07 9.82 -16.40
CA ASP A 421 -1.35 10.06 -17.63
C ASP A 421 -1.57 8.98 -18.71
N GLN A 422 -2.04 7.80 -18.32
CA GLN A 422 -2.34 6.70 -19.27
C GLN A 422 -3.81 6.69 -19.76
N VAL A 423 -4.66 7.54 -19.20
CA VAL A 423 -6.06 7.66 -19.67
C VAL A 423 -6.06 8.19 -21.10
N ASN A 424 -6.63 7.42 -22.05
CA ASN A 424 -6.71 7.81 -23.44
C ASN A 424 -8.10 8.41 -23.74
N ARG A 425 -8.15 9.68 -24.07
CA ARG A 425 -9.38 10.37 -24.46
C ARG A 425 -9.20 10.99 -25.85
N LEU A 426 -10.23 10.87 -26.70
CA LEU A 426 -10.26 11.59 -27.97
C LEU A 426 -10.28 13.09 -27.70
N ARG A 427 -9.56 13.84 -28.48
CA ARG A 427 -9.64 15.31 -28.46
C ARG A 427 -11.05 15.78 -28.86
N ALA A 428 -11.43 16.93 -28.35
CA ALA A 428 -12.70 17.56 -28.71
C ALA A 428 -12.64 18.24 -30.09
N GLY A 429 -11.42 18.59 -30.58
CA GLY A 429 -11.19 19.24 -31.85
C GLY A 429 -9.85 18.86 -32.46
N ARG A 430 -9.62 19.26 -33.73
CA ARG A 430 -8.38 18.98 -34.47
C ARG A 430 -7.19 19.62 -33.79
N ASN A 431 -6.06 18.90 -33.78
CA ASN A 431 -4.80 19.41 -33.21
C ASN A 431 -3.99 20.18 -34.26
N TRP A 432 -4.37 21.44 -34.49
CA TRP A 432 -3.70 22.31 -35.43
C TRP A 432 -2.26 22.61 -35.07
N GLU A 433 -1.95 22.78 -33.80
CA GLU A 433 -0.61 23.03 -33.30
C GLU A 433 0.35 21.91 -33.74
N VAL A 434 -0.04 20.66 -33.56
CA VAL A 434 0.75 19.51 -34.02
C VAL A 434 0.75 19.41 -35.55
N TYR A 435 -0.39 19.57 -36.21
CA TYR A 435 -0.49 19.43 -37.68
C TYR A 435 0.39 20.42 -38.42
N GLU A 436 0.50 21.67 -37.98
CA GLU A 436 1.34 22.71 -38.56
C GLU A 436 2.84 22.38 -38.44
N THR A 437 3.26 21.58 -37.46
CA THR A 437 4.66 21.13 -37.36
C THR A 437 5.03 20.00 -38.30
N LEU A 438 4.02 19.33 -38.90
CA LEU A 438 4.25 18.22 -39.83
C LEU A 438 4.79 18.72 -41.18
N ASN A 439 5.74 17.98 -41.75
CA ASN A 439 6.21 18.23 -43.12
C ASN A 439 5.17 17.73 -44.13
N GLU A 440 5.35 18.08 -45.40
CA GLU A 440 4.37 17.77 -46.46
C GLU A 440 4.16 16.26 -46.68
N THR A 441 5.17 15.44 -46.48
CA THR A 441 5.08 13.97 -46.55
C THR A 441 4.21 13.44 -45.41
N GLN A 442 4.44 13.90 -44.18
CA GLN A 442 3.66 13.52 -43.01
C GLN A 442 2.20 13.98 -43.11
N LYS A 443 1.95 15.18 -43.64
CA LYS A 443 0.59 15.66 -43.95
C LYS A 443 -0.11 14.77 -44.95
N ALA A 444 0.63 14.32 -46.00
CA ALA A 444 0.10 13.39 -47.01
C ALA A 444 -0.23 12.01 -46.37
N GLU A 445 0.56 11.53 -45.40
CA GLU A 445 0.29 10.30 -44.62
C GLU A 445 -1.02 10.44 -43.86
N ILE A 446 -1.23 11.54 -43.14
CA ILE A 446 -2.48 11.81 -42.38
C ILE A 446 -3.67 11.90 -43.30
N LYS A 447 -3.53 12.59 -44.47
CA LYS A 447 -4.60 12.68 -45.48
C LYS A 447 -4.96 11.29 -46.04
N SER A 448 -3.97 10.45 -46.36
CA SER A 448 -4.20 9.08 -46.82
C SER A 448 -4.95 8.23 -45.75
N LEU A 449 -4.61 8.38 -44.48
CA LEU A 449 -5.33 7.73 -43.38
C LEU A 449 -6.77 8.22 -43.29
N PHE A 450 -6.99 9.53 -43.34
CA PHE A 450 -8.34 10.13 -43.33
C PHE A 450 -9.21 9.59 -44.50
N GLU A 451 -8.67 9.59 -45.73
CA GLU A 451 -9.39 9.09 -46.90
C GLU A 451 -9.73 7.59 -46.75
N TYR A 452 -8.80 6.77 -46.29
CA TYR A 452 -9.02 5.34 -46.06
C TYR A 452 -10.09 5.05 -45.00
N ILE A 453 -10.00 5.72 -43.85
CA ILE A 453 -11.01 5.55 -42.78
C ILE A 453 -12.39 6.04 -43.23
N SER A 454 -12.46 7.18 -43.95
CA SER A 454 -13.70 7.75 -44.45
C SER A 454 -14.38 6.87 -45.52
N ALA A 455 -13.62 6.14 -46.30
CA ALA A 455 -14.15 5.21 -47.30
C ALA A 455 -14.83 4.01 -46.64
N GLY A 456 -14.38 3.60 -45.46
CA GLY A 456 -14.93 2.44 -44.73
C GLY A 456 -14.76 1.10 -45.46
N GLY A 457 -15.48 0.07 -45.01
CA GLY A 457 -15.53 -1.24 -45.70
C GLY A 457 -14.33 -2.15 -45.47
N TYR A 458 -13.47 -1.87 -44.52
CA TYR A 458 -12.28 -2.64 -44.13
C TYR A 458 -12.53 -3.50 -42.87
N ASP A 459 -11.87 -4.62 -42.82
CA ASP A 459 -11.77 -5.42 -41.57
C ASP A 459 -10.54 -5.03 -40.73
N LEU A 460 -10.40 -5.67 -39.57
CA LEU A 460 -9.31 -5.39 -38.62
C LEU A 460 -7.92 -5.63 -39.21
N ASP A 461 -7.77 -6.72 -39.98
CA ASP A 461 -6.50 -7.11 -40.59
C ASP A 461 -6.13 -6.19 -41.75
N GLU A 462 -7.13 -5.79 -42.54
CA GLU A 462 -6.94 -4.82 -43.64
C GLU A 462 -6.55 -3.44 -43.10
N LEU A 463 -7.21 -2.97 -42.02
CA LEU A 463 -6.81 -1.72 -41.37
C LEU A 463 -5.38 -1.81 -40.82
N ASN A 464 -5.03 -2.90 -40.14
CA ASN A 464 -3.68 -3.09 -39.64
C ASN A 464 -2.63 -3.05 -40.75
N LYS A 465 -2.84 -3.80 -41.85
CA LYS A 465 -1.96 -3.79 -43.02
C LYS A 465 -1.83 -2.38 -43.63
N LYS A 466 -2.94 -1.66 -43.78
CA LYS A 466 -2.97 -0.32 -44.35
C LYS A 466 -2.19 0.70 -43.53
N LEU A 467 -2.33 0.66 -42.19
CA LEU A 467 -1.57 1.54 -41.30
C LEU A 467 -0.06 1.41 -41.44
N TYR A 468 0.45 0.20 -41.70
CA TYR A 468 1.88 -0.02 -41.97
C TYR A 468 2.25 0.29 -43.43
N ALA A 469 1.30 0.23 -44.38
CA ALA A 469 1.51 0.49 -45.78
C ALA A 469 1.57 1.98 -46.11
N ILE A 470 0.73 2.84 -45.49
CA ILE A 470 0.66 4.28 -45.74
C ILE A 470 2.03 4.96 -45.76
N PRO A 471 2.88 4.84 -44.71
CA PRO A 471 4.20 5.48 -44.75
C PRO A 471 5.10 4.95 -45.86
N LYS A 472 5.01 3.66 -46.19
CA LYS A 472 5.79 3.05 -47.28
C LYS A 472 5.34 3.56 -48.65
N GLU A 473 4.02 3.59 -48.89
CA GLU A 473 3.43 4.06 -50.18
C GLU A 473 3.78 5.52 -50.46
N ILE A 474 3.85 6.38 -49.44
CA ILE A 474 4.09 7.82 -49.59
C ILE A 474 5.60 8.14 -49.70
N ASN A 475 6.42 7.43 -48.92
CA ASN A 475 7.87 7.70 -48.88
C ASN A 475 8.68 6.91 -49.93
N GLY A 476 8.06 5.97 -50.66
CA GLY A 476 8.69 5.14 -51.70
C GLY A 476 9.10 3.75 -51.22
N GLU A 477 9.29 2.83 -52.20
CA GLU A 477 9.55 1.41 -51.93
C GLU A 477 11.01 1.08 -51.64
N ASP A 478 11.96 1.97 -51.93
CA ASP A 478 13.41 1.72 -51.81
C ASP A 478 13.99 2.00 -50.42
N LEU A 479 13.18 1.90 -49.35
CA LEU A 479 13.61 2.13 -48.00
C LEU A 479 14.20 0.86 -47.35
N ASP A 480 15.33 1.00 -46.67
CA ASP A 480 15.83 -0.08 -45.84
C ASP A 480 14.90 -0.32 -44.61
N GLU A 481 15.00 -1.51 -44.01
CA GLU A 481 14.13 -1.92 -42.92
C GLU A 481 14.18 -0.96 -41.73
N LYS A 482 15.34 -0.36 -41.43
CA LYS A 482 15.53 0.56 -40.33
C LYS A 482 14.86 1.92 -40.59
N ALA A 483 15.04 2.44 -41.81
CA ALA A 483 14.39 3.68 -42.25
C ALA A 483 12.87 3.53 -42.26
N LEU A 484 12.35 2.41 -42.75
CA LEU A 484 10.92 2.10 -42.76
C LEU A 484 10.33 2.06 -41.32
N LYS A 485 10.97 1.37 -40.39
CA LYS A 485 10.54 1.34 -38.97
C LYS A 485 10.54 2.74 -38.36
N THR A 486 11.50 3.58 -38.69
CA THR A 486 11.57 4.95 -38.15
C THR A 486 10.40 5.79 -38.64
N ILE A 487 10.09 5.73 -39.96
CA ILE A 487 8.98 6.48 -40.56
C ILE A 487 7.63 5.98 -40.04
N GLN A 488 7.44 4.67 -39.96
CA GLN A 488 6.23 4.08 -39.38
C GLN A 488 6.03 4.51 -37.91
N GLY A 489 7.12 4.54 -37.13
CA GLY A 489 7.08 5.04 -35.74
C GLY A 489 6.68 6.52 -35.66
N ALA A 490 7.19 7.36 -36.55
CA ALA A 490 6.81 8.77 -36.63
C ALA A 490 5.34 8.95 -37.03
N PHE A 491 4.87 8.19 -38.01
CA PHE A 491 3.48 8.21 -38.45
C PHE A 491 2.52 7.83 -37.27
N PHE A 492 2.79 6.73 -36.58
CA PHE A 492 1.96 6.34 -35.43
C PHE A 492 1.97 7.41 -34.34
N LYS A 493 3.12 7.97 -34.01
CA LYS A 493 3.25 9.07 -33.07
C LYS A 493 2.41 10.29 -33.47
N ASN A 494 2.45 10.67 -34.74
CA ASN A 494 1.69 11.80 -35.28
C ASN A 494 0.18 11.54 -35.17
N VAL A 495 -0.29 10.32 -35.50
CA VAL A 495 -1.71 9.95 -35.37
C VAL A 495 -2.17 10.01 -33.88
N TYR A 496 -1.37 9.50 -32.95
CA TYR A 496 -1.72 9.61 -31.51
C TYR A 496 -1.77 11.07 -31.04
N LYS A 497 -0.82 11.91 -31.44
CA LYS A 497 -0.85 13.34 -31.11
C LYS A 497 -2.08 14.06 -31.66
N LEU A 498 -2.50 13.70 -32.87
CA LEU A 498 -3.67 14.30 -33.49
C LEU A 498 -4.99 13.84 -32.84
N LEU A 499 -5.08 12.59 -32.37
CA LEU A 499 -6.30 12.02 -31.85
C LEU A 499 -6.45 12.13 -30.33
N ILE A 500 -5.38 11.94 -29.55
CA ILE A 500 -5.40 11.83 -28.10
C ILE A 500 -4.33 12.67 -27.39
N ASP A 501 -3.63 13.51 -28.11
CA ASP A 501 -2.55 14.40 -27.62
C ASP A 501 -1.39 13.69 -26.90
N LYS A 502 -1.07 12.47 -27.33
CA LYS A 502 0.01 11.66 -26.76
C LYS A 502 0.97 11.14 -27.82
N GLU A 503 2.18 10.79 -27.41
CA GLU A 503 3.17 10.16 -28.32
C GLU A 503 2.97 8.65 -28.48
N LYS A 504 2.22 8.04 -27.57
CA LYS A 504 1.93 6.59 -27.52
C LYS A 504 0.49 6.38 -27.03
N GLY A 505 -0.08 5.26 -27.39
CA GLY A 505 -1.45 4.89 -26.99
C GLY A 505 -1.71 3.38 -27.17
N PRO A 506 -2.97 2.96 -27.13
CA PRO A 506 -3.37 1.60 -27.45
C PRO A 506 -2.87 1.19 -28.84
N ARG A 507 -2.80 -0.13 -29.14
CA ARG A 507 -2.44 -0.56 -30.50
C ARG A 507 -3.33 0.15 -31.51
N LEU A 508 -2.73 0.95 -32.41
CA LEU A 508 -3.44 1.93 -33.24
C LEU A 508 -4.57 1.31 -34.05
N TYR A 509 -4.35 0.15 -34.66
CA TYR A 509 -5.38 -0.54 -35.43
C TYR A 509 -6.57 -0.98 -34.56
N LEU A 510 -6.32 -1.45 -33.31
CA LEU A 510 -7.36 -1.78 -32.37
C LEU A 510 -8.12 -0.52 -31.94
N PHE A 511 -7.41 0.53 -31.63
CA PHE A 511 -7.96 1.81 -31.22
C PHE A 511 -8.91 2.39 -32.28
N LEU A 512 -8.45 2.47 -33.54
CA LEU A 512 -9.25 3.01 -34.63
C LEU A 512 -10.41 2.12 -35.04
N PHE A 513 -10.26 0.79 -34.95
CA PHE A 513 -11.32 -0.15 -35.28
C PHE A 513 -12.39 -0.24 -34.19
N ALA A 514 -11.97 -0.13 -32.91
CA ALA A 514 -12.86 -0.21 -31.77
C ALA A 514 -13.86 0.94 -31.68
N ILE A 515 -13.41 2.15 -32.03
CA ILE A 515 -14.23 3.36 -31.92
C ILE A 515 -15.06 3.53 -33.21
N ASP A 516 -16.27 4.06 -33.07
CA ASP A 516 -17.02 4.51 -34.23
C ASP A 516 -16.23 5.58 -34.99
N PRO A 517 -15.90 5.37 -36.29
CA PRO A 517 -15.18 6.34 -37.09
C PRO A 517 -15.76 7.76 -37.04
N GLN A 518 -17.09 7.91 -36.91
CA GLN A 518 -17.73 9.22 -36.78
C GLN A 518 -17.26 10.05 -35.60
N ARG A 519 -16.74 9.41 -34.54
CA ARG A 519 -16.22 10.10 -33.36
C ARG A 519 -14.83 10.71 -33.55
N TYR A 520 -14.02 10.21 -34.50
CA TYR A 520 -12.62 10.62 -34.61
C TYR A 520 -12.16 10.98 -36.03
N VAL A 521 -12.87 10.56 -37.06
CA VAL A 521 -12.42 10.82 -38.47
C VAL A 521 -12.30 12.32 -38.71
N GLY A 522 -13.20 13.14 -38.18
CA GLY A 522 -13.14 14.59 -38.26
C GLY A 522 -11.87 15.20 -37.65
N LEU A 523 -11.25 14.54 -36.67
CA LEU A 523 -9.99 14.98 -36.06
C LEU A 523 -8.79 14.83 -36.99
N LEU A 524 -8.92 14.03 -38.05
CA LEU A 524 -7.91 13.81 -39.08
C LEU A 524 -8.19 14.60 -40.38
N ASP A 525 -9.31 15.33 -40.45
CA ASP A 525 -9.70 16.11 -41.65
C ASP A 525 -9.13 17.54 -41.59
N PHE A 526 -8.01 17.74 -42.21
CA PHE A 526 -7.38 19.06 -42.37
C PHE A 526 -7.59 19.66 -43.78
N SER A 527 -8.63 19.22 -44.52
CA SER A 527 -8.97 19.72 -45.85
C SER A 527 -9.56 21.14 -45.82
N TYR A 528 -10.02 21.61 -44.70
CA TYR A 528 -10.58 22.95 -44.50
C TYR A 528 -9.88 23.68 -43.32
N PRO A 529 -9.85 25.04 -43.36
CA PRO A 529 -9.12 25.82 -42.36
C PRO A 529 -9.69 25.65 -40.98
N LYS A 530 -8.91 26.05 -39.96
CA LYS A 530 -9.30 26.07 -38.55
C LYS A 530 -10.57 26.87 -38.32
N THR A 531 -11.53 26.33 -37.60
CA THR A 531 -12.78 26.99 -37.30
C THR A 531 -12.62 27.97 -36.10
N GLU A 532 -13.53 28.95 -35.97
CA GLU A 532 -13.54 29.88 -34.84
C GLU A 532 -13.76 29.15 -33.51
N GLU A 533 -14.54 28.05 -33.50
CA GLU A 533 -14.80 27.22 -32.33
C GLU A 533 -13.53 26.48 -31.88
N GLU A 534 -12.77 25.91 -32.83
CA GLU A 534 -11.50 25.26 -32.55
C GLU A 534 -10.44 26.27 -32.05
N ALA A 535 -10.40 27.48 -32.60
CA ALA A 535 -9.51 28.53 -32.13
C ALA A 535 -9.80 28.93 -30.68
N LYS A 536 -11.10 29.07 -30.32
CA LYS A 536 -11.53 29.38 -28.95
C LYS A 536 -11.27 28.21 -27.99
N ALA A 537 -11.48 26.97 -28.43
CA ALA A 537 -11.22 25.78 -27.61
C ALA A 537 -9.73 25.62 -27.29
N GLU A 538 -8.83 25.89 -28.25
CA GLU A 538 -7.39 25.87 -28.00
C GLU A 538 -6.93 27.02 -27.08
N GLU A 539 -7.56 28.19 -27.19
CA GLU A 539 -7.26 29.32 -26.30
C GLU A 539 -7.70 29.02 -24.85
N LEU A 540 -8.87 28.38 -24.69
CA LEU A 540 -9.37 27.91 -23.39
C LEU A 540 -8.50 26.77 -22.83
N ALA A 541 -8.09 25.80 -23.65
CA ALA A 541 -7.21 24.72 -23.23
C ALA A 541 -5.82 25.23 -22.81
N LYS A 542 -5.29 26.25 -23.47
CA LYS A 542 -4.03 26.92 -23.03
C LYS A 542 -4.18 27.61 -21.68
N VAL A 543 -5.37 28.12 -21.35
CA VAL A 543 -5.65 28.69 -20.03
C VAL A 543 -5.83 27.60 -18.98
N GLU A 544 -6.49 26.50 -19.33
CA GLU A 544 -6.65 25.33 -18.46
C GLU A 544 -5.32 24.59 -18.26
N ASP A 545 -4.49 24.42 -19.28
CA ASP A 545 -3.14 23.84 -19.16
C ASP A 545 -2.19 24.67 -18.27
N VAL A 546 -2.37 25.99 -18.21
CA VAL A 546 -1.64 26.86 -17.28
C VAL A 546 -2.12 26.64 -15.84
N VAL A 547 -3.41 26.36 -15.65
CA VAL A 547 -4.00 26.05 -14.34
C VAL A 547 -3.74 24.57 -13.94
N GLU A 548 -3.82 23.61 -14.89
CA GLU A 548 -3.55 22.19 -14.62
C GLU A 548 -2.05 21.86 -14.47
N ASN A 549 -1.13 22.63 -15.05
CA ASN A 549 0.31 22.43 -14.81
C ASN A 549 0.79 22.94 -13.46
N GLU A 550 -0.04 23.70 -12.72
CA GLU A 550 0.20 24.01 -11.31
C GLU A 550 -0.21 22.88 -10.36
N ASP A 551 -1.02 21.89 -10.79
CA ASP A 551 -1.63 20.88 -9.91
C ASP A 551 -1.44 19.42 -10.38
N LYS A 552 -0.21 18.96 -10.67
CA LYS A 552 0.04 17.54 -11.03
C LYS A 552 0.49 16.62 -9.88
N HIS A 553 0.47 17.08 -8.63
CA HIS A 553 0.57 16.19 -7.48
C HIS A 553 -0.77 16.07 -6.79
N VAL A 554 -1.34 14.85 -6.78
CA VAL A 554 -2.45 14.53 -5.88
C VAL A 554 -1.84 14.47 -4.48
N TYR A 555 -1.83 15.61 -3.83
CA TYR A 555 -1.46 15.72 -2.44
C TYR A 555 -2.57 15.09 -1.58
N GLY A 556 -2.18 14.58 -0.40
CA GLY A 556 -3.12 14.06 0.58
C GLY A 556 -3.90 15.18 1.31
N GLU A 557 -4.52 14.82 2.42
CA GLU A 557 -5.07 15.84 3.32
C GLU A 557 -3.95 16.65 3.98
N ALA A 558 -4.28 17.88 4.36
CA ALA A 558 -3.34 18.75 5.08
C ALA A 558 -2.88 18.07 6.39
N ASP A 559 -1.58 18.17 6.67
CA ASP A 559 -1.04 17.68 7.93
C ASP A 559 -1.70 18.43 9.10
N ALA A 560 -1.91 17.72 10.20
CA ALA A 560 -2.37 18.35 11.43
C ALA A 560 -1.39 19.45 11.88
N PHE A 561 -1.93 20.52 12.46
CA PHE A 561 -1.11 21.59 13.04
C PHE A 561 -0.11 21.02 14.04
N VAL A 562 1.19 21.25 13.76
CA VAL A 562 2.26 20.91 14.70
C VAL A 562 2.33 22.04 15.74
N PRO A 563 2.13 21.76 17.03
CA PRO A 563 2.21 22.76 18.07
C PRO A 563 3.56 23.48 18.05
N PHE A 564 3.55 24.78 18.37
CA PHE A 564 4.78 25.53 18.55
C PHE A 564 5.63 24.89 19.65
N LYS A 565 6.95 24.96 19.48
CA LYS A 565 7.88 24.49 20.52
C LYS A 565 7.80 25.43 21.73
N ASP A 566 7.72 24.86 22.93
CA ASP A 566 7.70 25.63 24.19
C ASP A 566 9.04 26.29 24.48
N GLU A 567 10.15 25.77 23.93
CA GLU A 567 11.49 26.28 24.10
C GLU A 567 11.66 27.55 23.24
N GLN A 568 11.89 28.69 23.91
CA GLN A 568 12.15 29.95 23.25
C GLN A 568 13.62 30.06 22.83
N VAL A 569 13.85 30.45 21.59
CA VAL A 569 15.19 30.68 21.03
C VAL A 569 15.52 32.16 21.11
N SER A 570 16.70 32.49 21.62
CA SER A 570 17.19 33.89 21.66
C SER A 570 17.53 34.36 20.25
N ILE A 571 17.48 35.66 20.03
CA ILE A 571 17.91 36.28 18.76
C ILE A 571 19.38 35.93 18.44
N ASP A 572 20.24 35.86 19.45
CA ASP A 572 21.65 35.49 19.29
C ASP A 572 21.83 34.04 18.79
N ALA A 573 20.88 33.15 19.10
CA ALA A 573 20.89 31.79 18.58
C ALA A 573 20.45 31.74 17.11
N PHE A 574 19.49 32.57 16.72
CA PHE A 574 19.07 32.74 15.33
C PHE A 574 20.17 33.36 14.48
N GLU A 575 20.85 34.39 14.97
CA GLU A 575 21.96 35.07 14.29
C GLU A 575 23.17 34.15 13.99
N LYS A 576 23.28 33.01 14.64
CA LYS A 576 24.27 31.98 14.30
C LYS A 576 24.02 31.31 12.97
N LEU A 577 22.80 31.34 12.44
CA LEU A 577 22.47 30.82 11.13
C LEU A 577 22.76 31.87 10.06
N ASP A 578 23.54 31.52 9.05
CA ASP A 578 23.77 32.36 7.87
C ASP A 578 22.77 31.98 6.77
N LEU A 579 21.64 32.69 6.76
CA LEU A 579 20.58 32.54 5.77
C LEU A 579 20.82 33.43 4.58
N ARG A 580 20.97 32.89 3.37
CA ARG A 580 21.27 33.62 2.14
C ARG A 580 20.27 33.38 1.06
N VAL A 581 19.97 34.40 0.26
CA VAL A 581 19.29 34.26 -1.01
C VAL A 581 20.29 33.69 -2.02
N CYS A 582 19.98 32.59 -2.67
CA CYS A 582 20.80 31.98 -3.70
C CYS A 582 19.99 31.77 -4.99
N GLU A 583 20.60 32.01 -6.14
CA GLU A 583 19.99 31.73 -7.44
C GLU A 583 20.41 30.33 -7.93
N ILE A 584 19.46 29.53 -8.42
CA ILE A 584 19.74 28.20 -8.96
C ILE A 584 20.25 28.34 -10.40
N LEU A 585 21.55 28.17 -10.58
CA LEU A 585 22.18 28.20 -11.89
C LEU A 585 22.00 26.90 -12.66
N LYS A 586 21.94 25.76 -11.95
CA LYS A 586 21.81 24.44 -12.55
C LYS A 586 21.16 23.47 -11.58
N ALA A 587 20.22 22.66 -12.10
CA ALA A 587 19.66 21.51 -11.40
C ALA A 587 19.98 20.23 -12.19
N GLN A 588 20.29 19.14 -11.49
CA GLN A 588 20.65 17.86 -12.07
C GLN A 588 20.16 16.69 -11.24
N GLU A 589 19.69 15.66 -11.89
CA GLU A 589 19.36 14.39 -11.24
C GLU A 589 20.63 13.66 -10.78
N ILE A 590 20.53 12.97 -9.63
CA ILE A 590 21.62 12.14 -9.11
C ILE A 590 21.31 10.68 -9.44
N ARG A 591 22.13 10.03 -10.30
CA ARG A 591 21.91 8.65 -10.77
C ARG A 591 21.70 7.60 -9.66
N LYS A 592 22.18 7.87 -8.44
CA LYS A 592 22.08 6.96 -7.29
C LYS A 592 21.00 7.38 -6.30
N SER A 593 20.14 8.34 -6.64
CA SER A 593 19.05 8.80 -5.78
C SER A 593 17.75 8.93 -6.58
N HIS A 594 16.68 8.41 -6.02
CA HIS A 594 15.33 8.53 -6.59
C HIS A 594 14.61 9.81 -6.15
N SER A 595 15.05 10.45 -5.06
CA SER A 595 14.39 11.59 -4.43
C SER A 595 15.18 12.89 -4.48
N CYS A 596 16.51 12.84 -4.75
CA CYS A 596 17.36 14.02 -4.60
C CYS A 596 17.76 14.63 -5.95
N LEU A 597 17.76 15.97 -5.97
CA LEU A 597 18.39 16.79 -7.01
C LEU A 597 19.69 17.41 -6.49
N LYS A 598 20.68 17.55 -7.35
CA LYS A 598 21.88 18.35 -7.14
C LYS A 598 21.64 19.73 -7.72
N LEU A 599 21.72 20.75 -6.88
CA LEU A 599 21.59 22.16 -7.27
C LEU A 599 22.95 22.85 -7.21
N THR A 600 23.28 23.59 -8.26
CA THR A 600 24.43 24.48 -8.31
C THR A 600 23.90 25.92 -8.22
N LEU A 601 24.35 26.65 -7.21
CA LEU A 601 23.80 27.92 -6.82
C LEU A 601 24.83 29.05 -6.97
N ASP A 602 24.37 30.24 -7.36
CA ASP A 602 25.05 31.47 -7.09
C ASP A 602 24.60 32.01 -5.72
N ASP A 603 25.49 32.11 -4.77
CA ASP A 603 25.26 32.64 -3.43
C ASP A 603 25.81 34.05 -3.22
N GLY A 604 26.22 34.73 -4.31
CA GLY A 604 26.78 36.06 -4.31
C GLY A 604 28.25 36.16 -3.85
N SER A 605 28.91 35.02 -3.55
CA SER A 605 30.32 34.98 -3.13
C SER A 605 31.32 35.04 -4.29
N GLY A 606 30.82 34.82 -5.51
CA GLY A 606 31.66 34.66 -6.71
C GLY A 606 32.10 33.23 -6.99
N GLU A 607 31.77 32.28 -6.10
CA GLU A 607 31.98 30.85 -6.27
C GLU A 607 30.66 30.10 -6.25
N ASN A 608 30.52 29.07 -7.09
CA ASN A 608 29.28 28.28 -7.16
C ASN A 608 29.16 27.32 -5.97
N ARG A 609 28.09 27.45 -5.21
CA ARG A 609 27.74 26.53 -4.13
C ARG A 609 27.00 25.31 -4.65
N VAL A 610 27.30 24.12 -4.13
CA VAL A 610 26.55 22.91 -4.43
C VAL A 610 25.76 22.48 -3.21
N ILE A 611 24.46 22.23 -3.39
CA ILE A 611 23.61 21.59 -2.39
C ILE A 611 22.87 20.41 -2.99
N VAL A 612 22.39 19.51 -2.12
CA VAL A 612 21.55 18.35 -2.49
C VAL A 612 20.26 18.44 -1.69
N SER A 613 19.13 18.32 -2.37
CA SER A 613 17.81 18.38 -1.75
C SER A 613 16.86 17.32 -2.30
N SER A 614 16.00 16.78 -1.43
CA SER A 614 15.04 15.70 -1.75
C SER A 614 13.71 16.26 -2.27
N ILE A 615 13.76 17.02 -3.36
CA ILE A 615 12.63 17.72 -3.97
C ILE A 615 12.32 17.23 -5.39
N LYS A 616 12.89 16.09 -5.79
CA LYS A 616 12.74 15.55 -7.15
C LYS A 616 11.30 15.08 -7.44
N SER A 617 10.53 14.77 -6.40
CA SER A 617 9.12 14.41 -6.54
C SER A 617 8.24 15.60 -6.92
N GLU A 618 8.59 16.79 -6.45
CA GLU A 618 7.78 18.00 -6.62
C GLU A 618 8.25 18.92 -7.74
N TYR A 619 9.55 18.85 -8.10
CA TYR A 619 10.12 19.78 -9.08
C TYR A 619 10.94 19.07 -10.16
N THR A 620 10.77 19.50 -11.42
CA THR A 620 11.70 19.18 -12.49
C THR A 620 12.93 20.08 -12.44
N CYS A 621 14.02 19.68 -13.10
CA CYS A 621 15.23 20.50 -13.16
C CYS A 621 14.96 21.85 -13.85
N GLU A 622 14.09 21.87 -14.86
CA GLU A 622 13.75 23.06 -15.64
C GLU A 622 12.95 24.08 -14.83
N GLN A 623 12.06 23.62 -13.94
CA GLN A 623 11.25 24.49 -13.06
C GLN A 623 12.09 25.24 -12.02
N LEU A 624 13.26 24.69 -11.69
CA LEU A 624 14.12 25.24 -10.62
C LEU A 624 15.18 26.22 -11.14
N VAL A 625 15.69 26.03 -12.36
CA VAL A 625 16.76 26.88 -12.90
C VAL A 625 16.28 28.31 -13.06
N GLY A 626 17.09 29.26 -12.61
CA GLY A 626 16.79 30.71 -12.59
C GLY A 626 15.94 31.17 -11.39
N LYS A 627 15.44 30.24 -10.58
CA LYS A 627 14.68 30.60 -9.36
C LYS A 627 15.61 30.96 -8.21
N LYS A 628 15.15 31.87 -7.33
CA LYS A 628 15.86 32.27 -6.13
C LYS A 628 15.25 31.63 -4.90
N ILE A 629 16.09 31.05 -4.04
CA ILE A 629 15.75 30.27 -2.87
C ILE A 629 16.50 30.77 -1.63
N ILE A 630 16.00 30.41 -0.46
CA ILE A 630 16.69 30.68 0.82
C ILE A 630 17.52 29.46 1.19
N VAL A 631 18.80 29.66 1.50
CA VAL A 631 19.74 28.61 1.88
C VAL A 631 20.38 28.91 3.22
N ILE A 632 20.45 27.90 4.11
CA ILE A 632 21.31 27.96 5.30
C ILE A 632 22.74 27.66 4.82
N ALA A 633 23.57 28.69 4.73
CA ALA A 633 24.87 28.65 4.07
C ALA A 633 26.01 28.13 4.95
N ASN A 634 25.86 28.16 6.27
CA ASN A 634 26.90 27.78 7.24
C ASN A 634 26.63 26.44 7.95
N LEU A 635 25.82 25.57 7.36
CA LEU A 635 25.68 24.19 7.85
C LEU A 635 26.94 23.38 7.55
N GLU A 636 27.27 22.44 8.45
CA GLU A 636 28.33 21.47 8.21
C GLU A 636 28.07 20.68 6.92
N PRO A 637 29.10 20.52 6.07
CA PRO A 637 28.94 19.77 4.82
C PRO A 637 28.53 18.34 5.05
N ALA A 638 27.49 17.86 4.34
CA ALA A 638 27.00 16.50 4.39
C ALA A 638 27.08 15.81 3.01
N ARG A 639 27.14 14.47 2.95
CA ARG A 639 27.15 13.73 1.69
C ARG A 639 25.86 12.96 1.48
N PHE A 640 25.21 13.18 0.31
CA PHE A 640 24.00 12.49 -0.13
C PHE A 640 24.25 11.85 -1.49
N ALA A 641 24.01 10.54 -1.59
CA ALA A 641 24.19 9.76 -2.83
C ALA A 641 25.56 9.99 -3.52
N GLY A 642 26.61 10.23 -2.72
CA GLY A 642 27.99 10.47 -3.19
C GLY A 642 28.32 11.91 -3.54
N VAL A 643 27.35 12.84 -3.48
CA VAL A 643 27.52 14.28 -3.72
C VAL A 643 27.62 15.02 -2.39
N GLN A 644 28.59 15.93 -2.26
CA GLN A 644 28.72 16.79 -1.09
C GLN A 644 27.73 17.97 -1.20
N SER A 645 26.94 18.16 -0.14
CA SER A 645 26.02 19.30 0.02
C SER A 645 26.62 20.30 1.00
N ASN A 646 26.77 21.56 0.57
CA ASN A 646 27.35 22.65 1.37
C ASN A 646 26.26 23.65 1.78
N GLY A 647 25.19 23.17 2.39
CA GLY A 647 24.06 23.94 2.86
C GLY A 647 22.74 23.22 2.65
N MET A 648 21.66 23.84 3.07
CA MET A 648 20.29 23.31 3.00
C MET A 648 19.32 24.41 2.56
N LEU A 649 18.48 24.15 1.57
CA LEU A 649 17.39 25.07 1.22
C LEU A 649 16.24 24.97 2.24
N LEU A 650 15.45 26.02 2.34
CA LEU A 650 14.23 26.03 3.14
C LEU A 650 13.03 25.61 2.28
N ALA A 651 12.26 24.69 2.80
CA ALA A 651 11.02 24.23 2.21
C ALA A 651 9.95 24.00 3.27
N ALA A 652 8.70 24.25 2.92
CA ALA A 652 7.55 23.90 3.73
C ALA A 652 7.03 22.54 3.28
N THR A 653 6.81 21.61 4.22
CA THR A 653 6.28 20.28 3.91
C THR A 653 4.93 20.11 4.58
N ASN A 654 3.91 19.73 3.79
CA ASN A 654 2.56 19.43 4.28
C ASN A 654 1.92 18.36 3.39
N GLY A 655 1.10 17.49 3.97
CA GLY A 655 0.40 16.43 3.24
C GLY A 655 -0.49 16.96 2.10
N ALA A 656 -1.04 18.15 2.25
CA ALA A 656 -1.90 18.79 1.24
C ALA A 656 -1.14 19.43 0.06
N CYS A 657 0.18 19.62 0.15
CA CYS A 657 0.95 20.28 -0.90
C CYS A 657 2.35 19.71 -1.13
N GLY A 658 2.71 18.61 -0.45
CA GLY A 658 4.05 18.02 -0.53
C GLY A 658 5.14 18.96 0.02
N CYS A 659 6.34 18.88 -0.57
CA CYS A 659 7.49 19.69 -0.16
C CYS A 659 7.62 20.92 -1.06
N GLN A 660 7.17 22.08 -0.58
CA GLN A 660 7.19 23.34 -1.31
C GLN A 660 8.43 24.16 -0.97
N VAL A 661 9.26 24.47 -1.97
CA VAL A 661 10.46 25.31 -1.80
C VAL A 661 10.05 26.77 -1.54
N VAL A 662 10.69 27.42 -0.58
CA VAL A 662 10.46 28.83 -0.30
C VAL A 662 11.23 29.68 -1.33
N PHE A 663 10.51 30.16 -2.35
CA PHE A 663 11.07 31.03 -3.38
C PHE A 663 11.11 32.50 -2.92
N VAL A 664 12.12 33.19 -3.40
CA VAL A 664 12.33 34.62 -3.16
C VAL A 664 12.05 35.40 -4.47
N PRO A 665 11.40 36.56 -4.43
CA PRO A 665 11.18 37.38 -5.62
C PRO A 665 12.47 37.69 -6.40
N ASP A 666 12.40 37.70 -7.72
CA ASP A 666 13.54 37.88 -8.64
C ASP A 666 14.29 39.22 -8.42
N CYS A 667 13.62 40.23 -7.88
CA CYS A 667 14.23 41.52 -7.58
C CYS A 667 15.26 41.49 -6.46
N VAL A 668 15.30 40.42 -5.63
CA VAL A 668 16.27 40.32 -4.53
C VAL A 668 17.58 39.72 -5.05
N PRO A 669 18.73 40.44 -4.92
CA PRO A 669 20.02 39.94 -5.41
C PRO A 669 20.47 38.65 -4.70
N ALA A 670 21.17 37.76 -5.43
CA ALA A 670 21.90 36.64 -4.82
C ALA A 670 22.91 37.15 -3.78
N GLY A 671 23.14 36.41 -2.70
CA GLY A 671 23.98 36.78 -1.59
C GLY A 671 23.30 37.66 -0.52
N THR A 672 22.07 38.16 -0.78
CA THR A 672 21.33 38.92 0.23
C THR A 672 21.12 38.10 1.50
N GLN A 673 21.46 38.66 2.64
CA GLN A 673 21.26 38.02 3.94
C GLN A 673 19.80 38.14 4.39
N ILE A 674 19.25 37.03 4.87
CA ILE A 674 17.95 36.98 5.53
C ILE A 674 18.17 37.22 7.05
N LYS A 675 17.45 38.18 7.63
CA LYS A 675 17.58 38.59 9.04
C LYS A 675 16.24 38.40 9.75
#